data_adc4ba671af82363fbcb50457c4e041a
#
_entry.id   adc4ba671af82363fbcb50457c4e041a
#
_cell.length_a   1.000
_cell.length_b   1.000
_cell.length_c   1.000
_cell.angle_alpha   90.00
_cell.angle_beta   90.00
_cell.angle_gamma   90.00
#
_symmetry.space_group_name_H-M   'P 1'
#
loop_
_entity.id
_entity.type
_entity.pdbx_description
1 polymer ?
#
loop_
_entity_poly.entity_id
_entity_poly.type
_entity_poly.pdbx_seq_one_letter_code
_entity_poly.pdbx_strand_id
1 'polypeptide(L)'
;MVKVLVSFSALAASATAGSVTQIPESVTKHIDYSANPCDDFYQYACGAWYKDAVIPPGRPFTDLAFSKIGIENEAVLENILSDSKTKLGEFYNSCLDTATLSSLGVTPLLGSIKAIWSANTTLDLLVVAGELAKNGIPAFVDIKASADKKDSTKNALFGDQPPLSLPRSYYTTPSKWETIEAEYKVYIASVLQFAGYTAKEAAAAVPVIIRFEKTQAGVALRKLEEMEAAVSPYTAFTFYQLDQKYPLLIGSWLKANGFNVHDQSGGSNDWVGFTDLTYFDKTEVLLKSTTLKNLRTIVEYKLIHASSTHLNPELRTANWNLFGKKIDGEEVEPTREKFCVAEVDTTVGELLGQYFLDAVWSADTAKTADELVKALKSSFSTSIATADWLDNSTRANAQKKLSKLVHLLGGDKNPQLYPTLTLDSKTYLNNRWKISQVNIDTNLKLNGQPVDKRKFGMPPDKVNAQYDFTVNQIEFPAAILQNPLFDGRFDAAQNFGAIGMVIGHEITHGFDNYGRKFDGNGNLHLWWSIDTATAFKERAQCFIDQFDKFIVTSDVTGAVLGKISGKRSLGESIADSGGLKTSFRAYHEYLKKLPSQYTDDAGDKLFYLSYAQASCSKSTDAYLKFLLASEHPPNRFRIKGALQNNAEFARVFQCPTNSSFNPSEKCLLWE
;
A
#
# COMPACT_ATOMS: atom_id res chain seq x y z
N MET A 1 27.35 34.72 -32.85
CA MET A 1 27.76 34.48 -31.46
C MET A 1 27.66 35.80 -30.71
N VAL A 2 26.58 35.99 -29.98
CA VAL A 2 26.44 37.12 -29.05
C VAL A 2 26.11 36.49 -27.70
N LYS A 3 27.08 36.56 -26.79
CA LYS A 3 26.91 36.16 -25.39
C LYS A 3 26.16 37.28 -24.66
N VAL A 4 24.91 37.02 -24.26
CA VAL A 4 24.20 37.88 -23.33
C VAL A 4 24.59 37.43 -21.94
N LEU A 5 25.38 38.22 -21.24
CA LEU A 5 25.65 38.11 -19.80
C LEU A 5 24.42 38.66 -19.09
N VAL A 6 23.62 37.78 -18.51
CA VAL A 6 22.57 38.15 -17.55
C VAL A 6 23.22 38.20 -16.17
N SER A 7 23.45 39.42 -15.70
CA SER A 7 23.89 39.64 -14.29
C SER A 7 22.71 39.37 -13.36
N PHE A 8 22.74 38.28 -12.61
CA PHE A 8 21.86 38.09 -11.48
C PHE A 8 22.36 38.95 -10.31
N SER A 9 21.72 40.10 -10.13
CA SER A 9 21.82 40.83 -8.87
C SER A 9 21.03 40.03 -7.83
N ALA A 10 21.71 39.29 -6.96
CA ALA A 10 21.12 38.74 -5.75
C ALA A 10 20.76 39.91 -4.84
N LEU A 11 19.49 40.36 -4.88
CA LEU A 11 18.91 41.11 -3.79
C LEU A 11 18.81 40.13 -2.59
N ALA A 12 19.76 40.19 -1.69
CA ALA A 12 19.60 39.66 -0.34
C ALA A 12 18.52 40.51 0.35
N ALA A 13 17.27 40.10 0.22
CA ALA A 13 16.23 40.57 1.13
C ALA A 13 16.59 40.00 2.49
N SER A 14 17.12 40.84 3.38
CA SER A 14 17.16 40.56 4.80
C SER A 14 15.70 40.53 5.27
N ALA A 15 15.06 39.39 5.17
CA ALA A 15 13.75 39.14 5.77
C ALA A 15 13.92 39.36 7.28
N THR A 16 13.28 40.36 7.83
CA THR A 16 13.13 40.49 9.28
C THR A 16 12.33 39.29 9.76
N ALA A 17 13.02 38.33 10.39
CA ALA A 17 12.40 37.11 10.91
C ALA A 17 11.17 37.47 11.76
N GLY A 18 10.03 36.79 11.55
CA GLY A 18 8.86 36.86 12.40
C GLY A 18 7.93 38.07 12.23
N SER A 19 7.85 38.69 11.06
CA SER A 19 6.96 39.86 10.84
C SER A 19 5.70 39.58 10.04
N VAL A 20 5.64 38.47 9.28
CA VAL A 20 4.47 38.13 8.44
C VAL A 20 3.37 37.48 9.30
N THR A 21 2.19 38.09 9.30
CA THR A 21 1.01 37.59 10.04
C THR A 21 -0.03 36.95 9.13
N GLN A 22 0.08 37.16 7.80
CA GLN A 22 -0.89 36.65 6.83
C GLN A 22 -0.45 35.30 6.29
N ILE A 23 -1.32 34.31 6.41
CA ILE A 23 -1.15 32.97 5.83
C ILE A 23 -1.29 33.05 4.31
N PRO A 24 -0.50 32.29 3.51
CA PRO A 24 -0.54 32.32 2.06
C PRO A 24 -1.94 32.00 1.49
N GLU A 25 -2.32 32.68 0.41
CA GLU A 25 -3.59 32.47 -0.28
C GLU A 25 -3.76 31.02 -0.76
N SER A 26 -2.67 30.37 -1.16
CA SER A 26 -2.66 28.95 -1.53
C SER A 26 -3.21 28.03 -0.42
N VAL A 27 -3.15 28.46 0.83
CA VAL A 27 -3.69 27.77 2.01
C VAL A 27 -5.06 28.33 2.40
N THR A 28 -5.20 29.66 2.48
CA THR A 28 -6.43 30.30 2.99
C THR A 28 -7.65 30.12 2.10
N LYS A 29 -7.46 29.95 0.78
CA LYS A 29 -8.55 29.70 -0.18
C LYS A 29 -9.33 28.40 0.07
N HIS A 30 -8.77 27.47 0.85
CA HIS A 30 -9.41 26.19 1.19
C HIS A 30 -10.18 26.22 2.49
N ILE A 31 -10.05 27.33 3.28
CA ILE A 31 -10.62 27.47 4.60
C ILE A 31 -12.11 27.83 4.52
N ASP A 32 -12.92 27.12 5.29
CA ASP A 32 -14.30 27.50 5.59
C ASP A 32 -14.34 28.32 6.90
N TYR A 33 -14.31 29.63 6.77
CA TYR A 33 -14.35 30.55 7.91
C TYR A 33 -15.67 30.53 8.69
N SER A 34 -16.70 29.85 8.20
CA SER A 34 -17.95 29.66 8.94
C SER A 34 -17.88 28.55 9.99
N ALA A 35 -16.92 27.65 9.87
CA ALA A 35 -16.68 26.58 10.82
C ALA A 35 -15.77 27.03 11.97
N ASN A 36 -16.07 26.57 13.19
CA ASN A 36 -15.21 26.81 14.34
C ASN A 36 -14.09 25.76 14.37
N PRO A 37 -12.80 26.13 14.34
CA PRO A 37 -11.69 25.19 14.34
C PRO A 37 -11.65 24.27 15.58
N CYS A 38 -12.23 24.68 16.70
CA CYS A 38 -12.28 23.89 17.93
C CYS A 38 -13.42 22.85 17.94
N ASP A 39 -14.42 23.00 17.07
CA ASP A 39 -15.55 22.09 16.96
C ASP A 39 -15.40 21.12 15.81
N ASP A 40 -14.96 21.58 14.63
CA ASP A 40 -14.61 20.76 13.46
C ASP A 40 -13.46 21.38 12.66
N PHE A 41 -12.22 21.03 13.03
CA PHE A 41 -11.05 21.56 12.34
C PHE A 41 -10.92 21.05 10.91
N TYR A 42 -11.40 19.85 10.61
CA TYR A 42 -11.39 19.34 9.25
C TYR A 42 -12.30 20.16 8.34
N GLN A 43 -13.51 20.47 8.80
CA GLN A 43 -14.41 21.37 8.08
C GLN A 43 -13.80 22.78 7.94
N TYR A 44 -13.20 23.32 9.02
CA TYR A 44 -12.52 24.62 8.97
C TYR A 44 -11.41 24.65 7.91
N ALA A 45 -10.49 23.70 7.93
CA ALA A 45 -9.31 23.70 7.06
C ALA A 45 -9.60 23.31 5.60
N CYS A 46 -10.61 22.45 5.36
CA CYS A 46 -10.90 21.81 4.08
C CYS A 46 -12.23 22.26 3.44
N GLY A 47 -13.12 22.94 4.18
CA GLY A 47 -14.52 23.07 3.81
C GLY A 47 -14.78 23.85 2.51
N ALA A 48 -14.00 24.90 2.24
CA ALA A 48 -14.11 25.61 0.97
C ALA A 48 -13.67 24.73 -0.22
N TRP A 49 -12.55 24.01 -0.08
CA TRP A 49 -12.12 23.05 -1.10
C TRP A 49 -13.14 21.91 -1.29
N TYR A 50 -13.63 21.33 -0.18
CA TYR A 50 -14.57 20.20 -0.20
C TYR A 50 -15.85 20.53 -0.97
N LYS A 51 -16.36 21.76 -0.84
CA LYS A 51 -17.55 22.25 -1.51
C LYS A 51 -17.41 22.18 -3.04
N ASP A 52 -16.23 22.55 -3.54
CA ASP A 52 -15.97 22.64 -4.98
C ASP A 52 -15.31 21.37 -5.56
N ALA A 53 -14.82 20.47 -4.69
CA ALA A 53 -14.14 19.26 -5.11
C ALA A 53 -15.08 18.32 -5.87
N VAL A 54 -14.63 17.84 -7.02
CA VAL A 54 -15.31 16.85 -7.86
C VAL A 54 -14.43 15.62 -7.93
N ILE A 55 -15.00 14.46 -7.62
CA ILE A 55 -14.29 13.18 -7.81
C ILE A 55 -14.17 12.95 -9.33
N PRO A 56 -12.93 12.81 -9.87
CA PRO A 56 -12.77 12.58 -11.30
C PRO A 56 -13.44 11.29 -11.75
N PRO A 57 -14.04 11.24 -12.96
CA PRO A 57 -14.59 10.02 -13.51
C PRO A 57 -13.58 8.86 -13.48
N GLY A 58 -14.03 7.67 -13.07
CA GLY A 58 -13.17 6.49 -12.94
C GLY A 58 -12.26 6.49 -11.70
N ARG A 59 -12.49 7.37 -10.73
CA ARG A 59 -11.82 7.36 -9.43
C ARG A 59 -12.82 7.19 -8.30
N PRO A 60 -12.50 6.45 -7.23
CA PRO A 60 -13.39 6.29 -6.08
C PRO A 60 -13.27 7.43 -5.07
N PHE A 61 -12.27 8.29 -5.19
CA PHE A 61 -12.04 9.46 -4.32
C PHE A 61 -11.18 10.51 -5.01
N THR A 62 -11.11 11.69 -4.40
CA THR A 62 -10.14 12.74 -4.71
C THR A 62 -9.66 13.38 -3.42
N ASP A 63 -8.45 13.94 -3.42
CA ASP A 63 -7.90 14.71 -2.31
C ASP A 63 -7.02 15.87 -2.82
N LEU A 64 -6.69 16.76 -1.89
CA LEU A 64 -5.98 18.00 -2.23
C LEU A 64 -4.49 17.79 -2.50
N ALA A 65 -3.90 16.68 -2.06
CA ALA A 65 -2.47 16.45 -2.15
C ALA A 65 -2.11 15.17 -2.95
N PHE A 66 -2.40 14.00 -2.41
CA PHE A 66 -1.98 12.72 -3.00
C PHE A 66 -2.58 12.49 -4.39
N SER A 67 -3.91 12.67 -4.53
CA SER A 67 -4.58 12.51 -5.83
C SER A 67 -4.13 13.57 -6.82
N LYS A 68 -3.90 14.82 -6.36
CA LYS A 68 -3.40 15.90 -7.23
C LYS A 68 -2.04 15.53 -7.80
N ILE A 69 -1.09 15.15 -6.95
CA ILE A 69 0.25 14.71 -7.37
C ILE A 69 0.14 13.51 -8.30
N GLY A 70 -0.71 12.52 -7.97
CA GLY A 70 -0.93 11.35 -8.81
C GLY A 70 -1.41 11.71 -10.22
N ILE A 71 -2.36 12.65 -10.33
CA ILE A 71 -2.87 13.12 -11.63
C ILE A 71 -1.79 13.87 -12.43
N GLU A 72 -1.00 14.71 -11.75
CA GLU A 72 0.11 15.42 -12.39
C GLU A 72 1.21 14.45 -12.87
N ASN A 73 1.50 13.42 -12.09
CA ASN A 73 2.46 12.39 -12.46
C ASN A 73 1.95 11.48 -13.58
N GLU A 74 0.65 11.22 -13.71
CA GLU A 74 0.09 10.49 -14.86
C GLU A 74 0.52 11.13 -16.19
N ALA A 75 0.46 12.47 -16.31
CA ALA A 75 0.89 13.17 -17.51
C ALA A 75 2.39 13.02 -17.80
N VAL A 76 3.22 12.95 -16.75
CA VAL A 76 4.67 12.67 -16.89
C VAL A 76 4.89 11.26 -17.40
N LEU A 77 4.18 10.27 -16.82
CA LEU A 77 4.26 8.86 -17.22
C LEU A 77 3.77 8.66 -18.66
N GLU A 78 2.66 9.27 -19.05
CA GLU A 78 2.14 9.23 -20.43
C GLU A 78 3.16 9.77 -21.42
N ASN A 79 3.85 10.87 -21.10
CA ASN A 79 4.90 11.43 -21.93
C ASN A 79 6.11 10.48 -22.08
N ILE A 80 6.57 9.87 -20.99
CA ILE A 80 7.64 8.86 -20.99
C ILE A 80 7.27 7.68 -21.88
N LEU A 81 6.05 7.17 -21.77
CA LEU A 81 5.56 6.00 -22.49
C LEU A 81 5.26 6.27 -23.97
N SER A 82 5.14 7.53 -24.37
CA SER A 82 4.93 7.92 -25.79
C SER A 82 6.13 7.61 -26.69
N ASP A 83 7.34 7.43 -26.13
CA ASP A 83 8.53 7.01 -26.88
C ASP A 83 8.49 5.51 -27.19
N SER A 84 7.96 5.18 -28.36
CA SER A 84 7.80 3.81 -28.86
C SER A 84 9.11 3.06 -29.13
N LYS A 85 10.26 3.73 -29.08
CA LYS A 85 11.57 3.10 -29.32
C LYS A 85 12.18 2.46 -28.09
N THR A 86 11.59 2.69 -26.92
CA THR A 86 12.02 2.10 -25.66
C THR A 86 11.32 0.76 -25.43
N LYS A 87 11.89 -0.07 -24.56
CA LYS A 87 11.25 -1.30 -24.06
C LYS A 87 9.91 -1.01 -23.39
N LEU A 88 9.79 0.11 -22.68
CA LEU A 88 8.54 0.59 -22.11
C LEU A 88 7.50 0.89 -23.18
N GLY A 89 7.91 1.61 -24.25
CA GLY A 89 7.03 1.92 -25.37
C GLY A 89 6.54 0.67 -26.10
N GLU A 90 7.38 -0.36 -26.27
CA GLU A 90 6.96 -1.65 -26.84
C GLU A 90 5.88 -2.32 -26.00
N PHE A 91 6.06 -2.35 -24.67
CA PHE A 91 5.05 -2.91 -23.77
C PHE A 91 3.76 -2.09 -23.76
N TYR A 92 3.87 -0.78 -23.65
CA TYR A 92 2.73 0.13 -23.66
C TYR A 92 1.93 0.03 -24.96
N ASN A 93 2.60 0.04 -26.12
CA ASN A 93 1.95 -0.10 -27.42
C ASN A 93 1.26 -1.46 -27.60
N SER A 94 1.85 -2.55 -27.06
CA SER A 94 1.20 -3.86 -27.07
C SER A 94 -0.11 -3.86 -26.26
N CYS A 95 -0.17 -3.10 -25.18
CA CYS A 95 -1.38 -2.90 -24.40
C CYS A 95 -2.42 -2.07 -25.14
N LEU A 96 -2.02 -1.02 -25.85
CA LEU A 96 -2.92 -0.14 -26.60
C LEU A 96 -3.55 -0.79 -27.83
N ASP A 97 -2.93 -1.81 -28.43
CA ASP A 97 -3.37 -2.44 -29.68
C ASP A 97 -4.60 -3.35 -29.47
N THR A 98 -5.75 -2.73 -29.20
CA THR A 98 -7.00 -3.45 -28.98
C THR A 98 -7.47 -4.24 -30.20
N ALA A 99 -7.08 -3.82 -31.43
CA ALA A 99 -7.41 -4.53 -32.66
C ALA A 99 -6.70 -5.90 -32.68
N THR A 100 -5.42 -5.96 -32.38
CA THR A 100 -4.67 -7.20 -32.23
C THR A 100 -5.24 -8.06 -31.10
N LEU A 101 -5.54 -7.47 -29.93
CA LEU A 101 -6.14 -8.21 -28.79
C LEU A 101 -7.48 -8.84 -29.16
N SER A 102 -8.36 -8.13 -29.85
CA SER A 102 -9.65 -8.65 -30.31
C SER A 102 -9.46 -9.77 -31.34
N SER A 103 -8.49 -9.62 -32.26
CA SER A 103 -8.17 -10.66 -33.25
C SER A 103 -7.60 -11.93 -32.63
N LEU A 104 -6.76 -11.81 -31.60
CA LEU A 104 -6.17 -12.96 -30.90
C LEU A 104 -7.21 -13.69 -30.03
N GLY A 105 -8.16 -12.97 -29.44
CA GLY A 105 -9.17 -13.55 -28.55
C GLY A 105 -8.55 -14.43 -27.46
N VAL A 106 -9.01 -15.68 -27.37
CA VAL A 106 -8.52 -16.69 -26.39
C VAL A 106 -7.20 -17.35 -26.78
N THR A 107 -6.71 -17.11 -28.00
CA THR A 107 -5.53 -17.82 -28.56
C THR A 107 -4.32 -17.81 -27.61
N PRO A 108 -3.98 -16.72 -26.91
CA PRO A 108 -2.85 -16.72 -25.98
C PRO A 108 -2.98 -17.70 -24.81
N LEU A 109 -4.20 -18.13 -24.46
CA LEU A 109 -4.47 -19.04 -23.36
C LEU A 109 -4.50 -20.52 -23.78
N LEU A 110 -4.62 -20.82 -25.06
CA LEU A 110 -4.88 -22.20 -25.56
C LEU A 110 -3.83 -23.21 -25.10
N GLY A 111 -2.55 -22.80 -25.04
CA GLY A 111 -1.47 -23.66 -24.54
C GLY A 111 -1.68 -24.06 -23.07
N SER A 112 -2.02 -23.09 -22.23
CA SER A 112 -2.29 -23.30 -20.81
C SER A 112 -3.60 -24.08 -20.58
N ILE A 113 -4.65 -23.79 -21.34
CA ILE A 113 -5.91 -24.55 -21.29
C ILE A 113 -5.66 -26.01 -21.65
N LYS A 114 -4.89 -26.26 -22.73
CA LYS A 114 -4.51 -27.63 -23.12
C LYS A 114 -3.73 -28.33 -22.01
N ALA A 115 -2.78 -27.68 -21.35
CA ALA A 115 -2.01 -28.25 -20.23
C ALA A 115 -2.94 -28.66 -19.07
N ILE A 116 -3.88 -27.78 -18.68
CA ILE A 116 -4.88 -28.04 -17.64
C ILE A 116 -5.71 -29.29 -17.95
N TRP A 117 -6.22 -29.41 -19.18
CA TRP A 117 -7.09 -30.53 -19.56
C TRP A 117 -6.32 -31.82 -19.86
N SER A 118 -5.03 -31.75 -20.15
CA SER A 118 -4.16 -32.92 -20.38
C SER A 118 -3.60 -33.53 -19.10
N ALA A 119 -3.67 -32.84 -17.96
CA ALA A 119 -3.24 -33.36 -16.67
C ALA A 119 -4.08 -34.58 -16.27
N ASN A 120 -3.44 -35.74 -16.01
CA ASN A 120 -4.15 -37.00 -15.76
C ASN A 120 -4.49 -37.25 -14.30
N THR A 121 -3.77 -36.58 -13.39
CA THR A 121 -3.99 -36.68 -11.95
C THR A 121 -4.21 -35.30 -11.34
N THR A 122 -4.73 -35.25 -10.12
CA THR A 122 -4.86 -34.01 -9.35
C THR A 122 -3.47 -33.39 -9.11
N LEU A 123 -2.45 -34.21 -8.84
CA LEU A 123 -1.08 -33.71 -8.64
C LEU A 123 -0.54 -33.06 -9.93
N ASP A 124 -0.68 -33.72 -11.10
CA ASP A 124 -0.22 -33.15 -12.38
C ASP A 124 -0.90 -31.79 -12.65
N LEU A 125 -2.21 -31.71 -12.40
CA LEU A 125 -2.96 -30.46 -12.56
C LEU A 125 -2.46 -29.34 -11.64
N LEU A 126 -2.12 -29.68 -10.39
CA LEU A 126 -1.66 -28.66 -9.43
C LEU A 126 -0.20 -28.26 -9.67
N VAL A 127 0.61 -29.11 -10.29
CA VAL A 127 1.92 -28.72 -10.85
C VAL A 127 1.70 -27.71 -11.99
N VAL A 128 0.78 -27.96 -12.91
CA VAL A 128 0.41 -26.97 -13.96
C VAL A 128 -0.07 -25.66 -13.35
N ALA A 129 -0.89 -25.70 -12.28
CA ALA A 129 -1.29 -24.47 -11.57
C ALA A 129 -0.11 -23.72 -10.94
N GLY A 130 0.90 -24.44 -10.42
CA GLY A 130 2.15 -23.87 -9.92
C GLY A 130 3.02 -23.25 -11.03
N GLU A 131 3.06 -23.87 -12.23
CA GLU A 131 3.72 -23.29 -13.40
C GLU A 131 3.01 -22.01 -13.88
N LEU A 132 1.67 -22.00 -13.86
CA LEU A 132 0.88 -20.83 -14.20
C LEU A 132 1.10 -19.67 -13.19
N ALA A 133 1.46 -19.98 -11.95
CA ALA A 133 1.79 -18.95 -10.97
C ALA A 133 2.96 -18.08 -11.44
N LYS A 134 3.94 -18.61 -12.16
CA LYS A 134 5.03 -17.84 -12.77
C LYS A 134 4.54 -16.80 -13.79
N ASN A 135 3.38 -17.01 -14.37
CA ASN A 135 2.72 -16.07 -15.28
C ASN A 135 1.86 -15.02 -14.54
N GLY A 136 1.90 -14.99 -13.21
CA GLY A 136 1.08 -14.12 -12.40
C GLY A 136 -0.37 -14.61 -12.22
N ILE A 137 -0.65 -15.89 -12.54
CA ILE A 137 -1.97 -16.49 -12.29
C ILE A 137 -1.99 -17.06 -10.87
N PRO A 138 -2.84 -16.56 -9.96
CA PRO A 138 -2.81 -17.01 -8.57
C PRO A 138 -3.04 -18.52 -8.44
N ALA A 139 -2.06 -19.25 -7.88
CA ALA A 139 -2.23 -20.64 -7.49
C ALA A 139 -3.08 -20.75 -6.20
N PHE A 140 -2.93 -21.85 -5.45
CA PHE A 140 -3.63 -22.03 -4.17
C PHE A 140 -2.74 -21.72 -2.96
N VAL A 141 -1.49 -21.35 -3.20
CA VAL A 141 -0.51 -20.88 -2.24
C VAL A 141 0.32 -19.76 -2.86
N ASP A 142 0.72 -18.76 -2.07
CA ASP A 142 1.70 -17.74 -2.43
C ASP A 142 2.98 -17.98 -1.62
N ILE A 143 4.12 -18.19 -2.30
CA ILE A 143 5.43 -18.38 -1.66
C ILE A 143 6.40 -17.39 -2.26
N LYS A 144 7.02 -16.57 -1.41
CA LYS A 144 7.98 -15.55 -1.82
C LYS A 144 9.12 -15.40 -0.82
N ALA A 145 10.27 -14.92 -1.31
CA ALA A 145 11.40 -14.57 -0.47
C ALA A 145 11.21 -13.18 0.14
N SER A 146 11.49 -13.09 1.43
CA SER A 146 11.56 -11.83 2.18
C SER A 146 12.57 -11.96 3.31
N ALA A 147 12.92 -10.86 3.99
CA ALA A 147 13.82 -10.89 5.13
C ALA A 147 13.33 -11.87 6.20
N ASP A 148 14.23 -12.73 6.67
CA ASP A 148 13.91 -13.69 7.74
C ASP A 148 13.67 -12.93 9.06
N LYS A 149 12.47 -13.09 9.62
CA LYS A 149 12.07 -12.46 10.88
C LYS A 149 12.94 -12.86 12.09
N LYS A 150 13.68 -13.97 12.02
CA LYS A 150 14.61 -14.44 13.07
C LYS A 150 16.06 -13.98 12.82
N ASP A 151 16.43 -13.80 11.55
CA ASP A 151 17.74 -13.33 11.10
C ASP A 151 17.58 -12.40 9.90
N SER A 152 17.27 -11.14 10.15
CA SER A 152 17.00 -10.12 9.12
C SER A 152 18.22 -9.75 8.26
N THR A 153 19.34 -10.48 8.39
CA THR A 153 20.50 -10.34 7.50
C THR A 153 20.36 -11.19 6.24
N LYS A 154 19.41 -12.16 6.22
CA LYS A 154 19.16 -13.09 5.12
C LYS A 154 17.71 -13.06 4.68
N ASN A 155 17.51 -13.38 3.42
CA ASN A 155 16.18 -13.69 2.90
C ASN A 155 15.88 -15.19 3.09
N ALA A 156 14.60 -15.50 3.33
CA ALA A 156 14.07 -16.84 3.38
C ALA A 156 12.70 -16.89 2.69
N LEU A 157 12.23 -18.10 2.36
CA LEU A 157 10.92 -18.30 1.76
C LEU A 157 9.83 -18.29 2.84
N PHE A 158 8.74 -17.58 2.56
CA PHE A 158 7.54 -17.59 3.41
C PHE A 158 6.31 -17.90 2.56
N GLY A 159 5.44 -18.75 3.13
CA GLY A 159 4.19 -19.13 2.51
C GLY A 159 3.01 -18.36 3.11
N ASP A 160 2.14 -17.87 2.23
CA ASP A 160 0.93 -17.13 2.57
C ASP A 160 -0.27 -17.64 1.76
N GLN A 161 -1.47 -17.20 2.16
CA GLN A 161 -2.67 -17.43 1.37
C GLN A 161 -2.69 -16.51 0.14
N PRO A 162 -3.06 -17.02 -1.04
CA PRO A 162 -3.18 -16.19 -2.23
C PRO A 162 -4.42 -15.31 -2.16
N PRO A 163 -4.48 -14.22 -2.97
CA PRO A 163 -5.69 -13.43 -3.10
C PRO A 163 -6.87 -14.27 -3.63
N LEU A 164 -8.06 -13.98 -3.13
CA LEU A 164 -9.32 -14.53 -3.64
C LEU A 164 -9.81 -13.69 -4.84
N SER A 165 -10.69 -14.25 -5.67
CA SER A 165 -11.29 -13.52 -6.80
C SER A 165 -12.14 -12.31 -6.33
N LEU A 166 -12.83 -12.44 -5.20
CA LEU A 166 -13.53 -11.36 -4.51
C LEU A 166 -12.96 -11.15 -3.12
N PRO A 167 -13.06 -9.95 -2.53
CA PRO A 167 -12.75 -9.77 -1.11
C PRO A 167 -13.47 -10.78 -0.23
N ARG A 168 -12.76 -11.38 0.72
CA ARG A 168 -13.26 -12.47 1.58
C ARG A 168 -14.65 -12.20 2.17
N SER A 169 -14.90 -10.96 2.58
CA SER A 169 -16.16 -10.59 3.22
C SER A 169 -17.40 -10.77 2.33
N TYR A 170 -17.25 -10.73 1.00
CA TYR A 170 -18.36 -11.02 0.09
C TYR A 170 -18.78 -12.49 0.17
N TYR A 171 -17.84 -13.41 0.27
CA TYR A 171 -18.15 -14.85 0.41
C TYR A 171 -18.71 -15.23 1.77
N THR A 172 -18.29 -14.55 2.83
CA THR A 172 -18.52 -14.98 4.23
C THR A 172 -19.61 -14.19 4.95
N THR A 173 -20.12 -13.10 4.36
CA THR A 173 -21.21 -12.28 4.92
C THR A 173 -22.43 -12.36 4.01
N PRO A 174 -23.52 -13.02 4.43
CA PRO A 174 -24.70 -13.25 3.57
C PRO A 174 -25.24 -11.97 2.91
N SER A 175 -25.39 -10.90 3.69
CA SER A 175 -25.90 -9.62 3.17
C SER A 175 -25.01 -8.98 2.11
N LYS A 176 -23.67 -9.16 2.19
CA LYS A 176 -22.77 -8.72 1.12
C LYS A 176 -22.84 -9.62 -0.11
N TRP A 177 -22.93 -10.93 0.10
CA TRP A 177 -23.07 -11.88 -0.99
C TRP A 177 -24.31 -11.58 -1.85
N GLU A 178 -25.46 -11.36 -1.22
CA GLU A 178 -26.73 -11.03 -1.88
C GLU A 178 -26.61 -9.81 -2.79
N THR A 179 -25.72 -8.85 -2.49
CA THR A 179 -25.55 -7.64 -3.31
C THR A 179 -24.83 -7.86 -4.63
N ILE A 180 -24.11 -8.98 -4.79
CA ILE A 180 -23.25 -9.23 -5.96
C ILE A 180 -23.47 -10.59 -6.62
N GLU A 181 -24.23 -11.50 -6.01
CA GLU A 181 -24.36 -12.89 -6.46
C GLU A 181 -24.79 -13.01 -7.92
N ALA A 182 -25.76 -12.20 -8.32
CA ALA A 182 -26.30 -12.24 -9.67
C ALA A 182 -25.26 -11.81 -10.70
N GLU A 183 -24.61 -10.68 -10.45
CA GLU A 183 -23.59 -10.12 -11.34
C GLU A 183 -22.34 -11.00 -11.38
N TYR A 184 -21.95 -11.60 -10.24
CA TYR A 184 -20.81 -12.51 -10.19
C TYR A 184 -21.06 -13.79 -10.99
N LYS A 185 -22.25 -14.36 -10.93
CA LYS A 185 -22.64 -15.52 -11.77
C LYS A 185 -22.58 -15.18 -13.26
N VAL A 186 -23.07 -14.00 -13.64
CA VAL A 186 -23.01 -13.52 -15.02
C VAL A 186 -21.55 -13.36 -15.47
N TYR A 187 -20.73 -12.73 -14.64
CA TYR A 187 -19.30 -12.55 -14.92
C TYR A 187 -18.58 -13.88 -15.14
N ILE A 188 -18.70 -14.85 -14.22
CA ILE A 188 -18.09 -16.17 -14.37
C ILE A 188 -18.54 -16.84 -15.67
N ALA A 189 -19.84 -16.80 -15.97
CA ALA A 189 -20.37 -17.39 -17.20
C ALA A 189 -19.77 -16.72 -18.46
N SER A 190 -19.64 -15.39 -18.47
CA SER A 190 -19.07 -14.62 -19.58
C SER A 190 -17.60 -14.99 -19.84
N VAL A 191 -16.76 -15.06 -18.79
CA VAL A 191 -15.35 -15.45 -18.93
C VAL A 191 -15.20 -16.88 -19.45
N LEU A 192 -16.02 -17.81 -19.01
CA LEU A 192 -16.01 -19.20 -19.50
C LEU A 192 -16.50 -19.31 -20.95
N GLN A 193 -17.57 -18.59 -21.33
CA GLN A 193 -18.06 -18.57 -22.70
C GLN A 193 -17.04 -17.97 -23.67
N PHE A 194 -16.30 -16.97 -23.25
CA PHE A 194 -15.17 -16.44 -24.02
C PHE A 194 -14.10 -17.50 -24.30
N ALA A 195 -13.84 -18.40 -23.35
CA ALA A 195 -12.92 -19.53 -23.52
C ALA A 195 -13.51 -20.69 -24.36
N GLY A 196 -14.73 -20.56 -24.89
CA GLY A 196 -15.36 -21.54 -25.76
C GLY A 196 -16.38 -22.45 -25.08
N TYR A 197 -16.71 -22.24 -23.81
CA TYR A 197 -17.82 -22.97 -23.18
C TYR A 197 -19.16 -22.59 -23.82
N THR A 198 -20.00 -23.58 -24.05
CA THR A 198 -21.41 -23.31 -24.36
C THR A 198 -22.10 -22.67 -23.15
N ALA A 199 -23.21 -21.97 -23.37
CA ALA A 199 -24.02 -21.39 -22.28
C ALA A 199 -24.42 -22.46 -21.23
N LYS A 200 -24.72 -23.69 -21.67
CA LYS A 200 -25.07 -24.82 -20.80
C LYS A 200 -23.89 -25.27 -19.94
N GLU A 201 -22.71 -25.39 -20.54
CA GLU A 201 -21.47 -25.78 -19.81
C GLU A 201 -21.06 -24.71 -18.83
N ALA A 202 -21.09 -23.43 -19.22
CA ALA A 202 -20.79 -22.31 -18.33
C ALA A 202 -21.76 -22.27 -17.14
N ALA A 203 -23.07 -22.42 -17.39
CA ALA A 203 -24.10 -22.49 -16.33
C ALA A 203 -23.86 -23.65 -15.34
N ALA A 204 -23.34 -24.79 -15.82
CA ALA A 204 -23.02 -25.94 -14.98
C ALA A 204 -21.70 -25.71 -14.17
N ALA A 205 -20.75 -24.95 -14.70
CA ALA A 205 -19.47 -24.64 -14.07
C ALA A 205 -19.58 -23.58 -12.95
N VAL A 206 -20.42 -22.54 -13.13
CA VAL A 206 -20.63 -21.44 -12.17
C VAL A 206 -20.80 -21.92 -10.73
N PRO A 207 -21.74 -22.83 -10.40
CA PRO A 207 -21.92 -23.28 -9.01
C PRO A 207 -20.74 -24.09 -8.47
N VAL A 208 -19.96 -24.75 -9.32
CA VAL A 208 -18.74 -25.46 -8.93
C VAL A 208 -17.68 -24.46 -8.44
N ILE A 209 -17.44 -23.42 -9.24
CA ILE A 209 -16.47 -22.35 -8.92
C ILE A 209 -16.86 -21.63 -7.64
N ILE A 210 -18.10 -21.13 -7.55
CA ILE A 210 -18.58 -20.37 -6.38
C ILE A 210 -18.50 -21.21 -5.10
N ARG A 211 -18.85 -22.48 -5.15
CA ARG A 211 -18.78 -23.37 -3.98
C ARG A 211 -17.35 -23.54 -3.51
N PHE A 212 -16.41 -23.74 -4.43
CA PHE A 212 -15.00 -23.87 -4.10
C PHE A 212 -14.45 -22.60 -3.48
N GLU A 213 -14.69 -21.44 -4.10
CA GLU A 213 -14.23 -20.15 -3.59
C GLU A 213 -14.83 -19.79 -2.22
N LYS A 214 -16.12 -20.06 -2.01
CA LYS A 214 -16.76 -19.89 -0.69
C LYS A 214 -16.09 -20.76 0.39
N THR A 215 -15.73 -22.00 0.05
CA THR A 215 -15.04 -22.89 0.97
C THR A 215 -13.63 -22.37 1.27
N GLN A 216 -12.89 -21.97 0.25
CA GLN A 216 -11.56 -21.38 0.39
C GLN A 216 -11.61 -20.08 1.22
N ALA A 217 -12.55 -19.18 0.93
CA ALA A 217 -12.75 -17.95 1.70
C ALA A 217 -13.12 -18.21 3.17
N GLY A 218 -13.86 -19.29 3.44
CA GLY A 218 -14.22 -19.71 4.80
C GLY A 218 -13.02 -20.09 5.66
N VAL A 219 -11.93 -20.56 5.04
CA VAL A 219 -10.70 -20.99 5.75
C VAL A 219 -9.58 -19.96 5.68
N ALA A 220 -9.70 -18.94 4.81
CA ALA A 220 -8.74 -17.84 4.71
C ALA A 220 -8.78 -16.94 5.95
N LEU A 221 -7.64 -16.35 6.31
CA LEU A 221 -7.54 -15.39 7.41
C LEU A 221 -8.33 -14.12 7.09
N ARG A 222 -8.86 -13.49 8.13
CA ARG A 222 -9.42 -12.14 8.04
C ARG A 222 -8.28 -11.11 8.05
N LYS A 223 -8.52 -9.91 7.52
CA LYS A 223 -7.51 -8.85 7.44
C LYS A 223 -6.77 -8.60 8.77
N LEU A 224 -7.48 -8.52 9.87
CA LEU A 224 -6.85 -8.34 11.18
C LEU A 224 -5.97 -9.55 11.59
N GLU A 225 -6.40 -10.77 11.26
CA GLU A 225 -5.62 -11.98 11.52
C GLU A 225 -4.36 -12.04 10.65
N GLU A 226 -4.43 -11.58 9.39
CA GLU A 226 -3.26 -11.42 8.52
C GLU A 226 -2.24 -10.42 9.10
N MET A 227 -2.71 -9.26 9.56
CA MET A 227 -1.86 -8.24 10.19
C MET A 227 -1.19 -8.77 11.47
N GLU A 228 -1.93 -9.49 12.30
CA GLU A 228 -1.38 -10.14 13.51
C GLU A 228 -0.38 -11.26 13.16
N ALA A 229 -0.65 -12.04 12.11
CA ALA A 229 0.24 -13.10 11.62
C ALA A 229 1.55 -12.53 11.05
N ALA A 230 1.48 -11.39 10.33
CA ALA A 230 2.67 -10.75 9.76
C ALA A 230 3.75 -10.44 10.81
N VAL A 231 3.34 -10.19 12.04
CA VAL A 231 4.21 -9.84 13.19
C VAL A 231 4.25 -10.93 14.26
N SER A 232 3.98 -12.18 13.86
CA SER A 232 4.04 -13.36 14.73
C SER A 232 5.20 -14.27 14.37
N PRO A 233 5.72 -15.06 15.32
CA PRO A 233 6.71 -16.09 15.05
C PRO A 233 6.22 -17.09 14.00
N TYR A 234 7.13 -17.62 13.20
CA TYR A 234 6.83 -18.64 12.21
C TYR A 234 7.42 -20.00 12.57
N THR A 235 6.83 -21.06 11.99
CA THR A 235 7.36 -22.42 11.98
C THR A 235 7.91 -22.73 10.60
N ALA A 236 9.15 -23.22 10.52
CA ALA A 236 9.79 -23.61 9.27
C ALA A 236 9.60 -25.11 9.03
N PHE A 237 9.37 -25.49 7.77
CA PHE A 237 9.32 -26.87 7.30
C PHE A 237 10.22 -27.01 6.08
N THR A 238 11.00 -28.10 6.01
CA THR A 238 11.82 -28.40 4.83
C THR A 238 10.94 -28.69 3.61
N PHE A 239 11.49 -28.53 2.41
CA PHE A 239 10.75 -28.83 1.17
C PHE A 239 10.27 -30.28 1.16
N TYR A 240 11.08 -31.22 1.68
CA TYR A 240 10.68 -32.62 1.85
C TYR A 240 9.48 -32.77 2.79
N GLN A 241 9.52 -32.13 3.98
CA GLN A 241 8.42 -32.19 4.94
C GLN A 241 7.13 -31.60 4.36
N LEU A 242 7.24 -30.52 3.58
CA LEU A 242 6.10 -29.89 2.92
C LEU A 242 5.48 -30.75 1.83
N ASP A 243 6.31 -31.45 1.04
CA ASP A 243 5.80 -32.40 0.04
C ASP A 243 5.09 -33.60 0.70
N GLN A 244 5.56 -34.06 1.87
CA GLN A 244 4.87 -35.12 2.62
C GLN A 244 3.56 -34.64 3.25
N LYS A 245 3.55 -33.44 3.82
CA LYS A 245 2.40 -32.91 4.55
C LYS A 245 1.33 -32.34 3.61
N TYR A 246 1.74 -31.60 2.60
CA TYR A 246 0.89 -30.86 1.66
C TYR A 246 1.26 -31.19 0.20
N PRO A 247 1.17 -32.44 -0.25
CA PRO A 247 1.66 -32.85 -1.57
C PRO A 247 0.92 -32.15 -2.72
N LEU A 248 -0.36 -31.87 -2.56
CA LEU A 248 -1.15 -31.22 -3.58
C LEU A 248 -1.04 -29.69 -3.55
N LEU A 249 -0.96 -29.09 -2.37
CA LEU A 249 -0.95 -27.63 -2.23
C LEU A 249 0.47 -27.06 -2.39
N ILE A 250 1.41 -27.48 -1.55
CA ILE A 250 2.75 -26.89 -1.46
C ILE A 250 3.76 -27.73 -2.25
N GLY A 251 3.70 -29.05 -2.13
CA GLY A 251 4.59 -29.96 -2.86
C GLY A 251 4.48 -29.79 -4.38
N SER A 252 3.27 -29.66 -4.92
CA SER A 252 3.06 -29.37 -6.35
C SER A 252 3.67 -28.02 -6.78
N TRP A 253 3.50 -26.98 -5.95
CA TRP A 253 4.06 -25.65 -6.23
C TRP A 253 5.59 -25.66 -6.19
N LEU A 254 6.20 -26.32 -5.19
CA LEU A 254 7.64 -26.46 -5.09
C LEU A 254 8.22 -27.18 -6.32
N LYS A 255 7.58 -28.29 -6.76
CA LYS A 255 7.98 -29.04 -7.98
C LYS A 255 7.88 -28.16 -9.22
N ALA A 256 6.80 -27.42 -9.40
CA ALA A 256 6.59 -26.50 -10.52
C ALA A 256 7.65 -25.40 -10.60
N ASN A 257 8.16 -24.96 -9.45
CA ASN A 257 9.19 -23.93 -9.33
C ASN A 257 10.63 -24.48 -9.28
N GLY A 258 10.81 -25.82 -9.46
CA GLY A 258 12.13 -26.45 -9.58
C GLY A 258 12.84 -26.71 -8.25
N PHE A 259 12.14 -26.65 -7.12
CA PHE A 259 12.71 -26.97 -5.82
C PHE A 259 12.85 -28.50 -5.62
N ASN A 260 13.94 -28.92 -4.98
CA ASN A 260 14.17 -30.34 -4.69
C ASN A 260 13.38 -30.77 -3.44
N VAL A 261 12.28 -31.47 -3.67
CA VAL A 261 11.41 -31.99 -2.60
C VAL A 261 11.79 -33.39 -2.13
N HIS A 262 12.83 -34.01 -2.71
CA HIS A 262 13.25 -35.39 -2.40
C HIS A 262 14.42 -35.45 -1.43
N ASP A 263 15.09 -34.34 -1.15
CA ASP A 263 16.21 -34.29 -0.22
C ASP A 263 15.72 -34.31 1.22
N GLN A 264 15.85 -35.44 1.89
CA GLN A 264 15.46 -35.61 3.32
C GLN A 264 16.41 -34.88 4.27
N SER A 265 17.67 -34.66 3.86
CA SER A 265 18.66 -33.97 4.70
C SER A 265 18.36 -32.45 4.80
N GLY A 266 17.84 -31.90 3.71
CA GLY A 266 17.55 -30.47 3.55
C GLY A 266 18.81 -29.60 3.61
N GLY A 267 18.99 -28.71 2.67
CA GLY A 267 19.99 -27.64 2.77
C GLY A 267 19.59 -26.58 3.81
N SER A 268 20.54 -25.76 4.22
CA SER A 268 20.31 -24.70 5.22
C SER A 268 19.19 -23.70 4.82
N ASN A 269 18.87 -23.62 3.53
CA ASN A 269 17.86 -22.72 2.96
C ASN A 269 16.69 -23.48 2.30
N ASP A 270 16.62 -24.82 2.44
CA ASP A 270 15.61 -25.66 1.78
C ASP A 270 14.35 -25.80 2.65
N TRP A 271 13.79 -24.67 3.05
CA TRP A 271 12.61 -24.59 3.90
C TRP A 271 11.71 -23.39 3.56
N VAL A 272 10.46 -23.46 3.97
CA VAL A 272 9.48 -22.36 3.93
C VAL A 272 8.94 -22.13 5.33
N GLY A 273 8.84 -20.87 5.74
CA GLY A 273 8.25 -20.43 7.00
C GLY A 273 6.75 -20.14 6.87
N PHE A 274 5.98 -20.50 7.90
CA PHE A 274 4.54 -20.24 7.98
C PHE A 274 4.18 -19.71 9.37
N THR A 275 3.37 -18.65 9.41
CA THR A 275 2.90 -18.06 10.69
C THR A 275 1.61 -18.71 11.18
N ASP A 276 0.76 -19.16 10.26
CA ASP A 276 -0.46 -19.91 10.56
C ASP A 276 -0.62 -21.04 9.54
N LEU A 277 -0.95 -22.24 10.01
CA LEU A 277 -1.12 -23.42 9.16
C LEU A 277 -2.58 -23.74 8.85
N THR A 278 -3.52 -23.03 9.45
CA THR A 278 -4.95 -23.34 9.37
C THR A 278 -5.46 -23.31 7.93
N TYR A 279 -5.06 -22.31 7.17
CA TYR A 279 -5.39 -22.19 5.75
C TYR A 279 -4.85 -23.39 4.96
N PHE A 280 -3.58 -23.73 5.16
CA PHE A 280 -2.89 -24.78 4.39
C PHE A 280 -3.44 -26.17 4.71
N ASP A 281 -3.66 -26.49 6.00
CA ASP A 281 -4.26 -27.76 6.44
C ASP A 281 -5.63 -27.98 5.78
N LYS A 282 -6.49 -26.96 5.81
CA LYS A 282 -7.85 -27.07 5.27
C LYS A 282 -7.89 -27.01 3.75
N THR A 283 -7.02 -26.24 3.12
CA THR A 283 -6.94 -26.16 1.65
C THR A 283 -6.41 -27.46 1.04
N GLU A 284 -5.44 -28.12 1.66
CA GLU A 284 -4.99 -29.45 1.24
C GLU A 284 -6.13 -30.47 1.25
N VAL A 285 -6.97 -30.44 2.31
CA VAL A 285 -8.17 -31.30 2.41
C VAL A 285 -9.19 -30.95 1.30
N LEU A 286 -9.41 -29.67 1.05
CA LEU A 286 -10.30 -29.20 -0.02
C LEU A 286 -9.84 -29.71 -1.40
N LEU A 287 -8.53 -29.61 -1.69
CA LEU A 287 -7.97 -30.08 -2.95
C LEU A 287 -8.11 -31.60 -3.08
N LYS A 288 -7.85 -32.38 -2.01
CA LYS A 288 -8.03 -33.85 -1.99
C LYS A 288 -9.49 -34.27 -2.21
N SER A 289 -10.45 -33.51 -1.67
CA SER A 289 -11.88 -33.84 -1.76
C SER A 289 -12.55 -33.36 -3.04
N THR A 290 -11.89 -32.50 -3.83
CA THR A 290 -12.43 -31.97 -5.08
C THR A 290 -12.03 -32.88 -6.25
N THR A 291 -13.00 -33.27 -7.07
CA THR A 291 -12.73 -34.13 -8.23
C THR A 291 -11.82 -33.45 -9.25
N LEU A 292 -10.98 -34.23 -9.94
CA LEU A 292 -10.08 -33.72 -10.99
C LEU A 292 -10.82 -32.87 -12.03
N LYS A 293 -12.03 -33.31 -12.45
CA LYS A 293 -12.87 -32.55 -13.38
C LYS A 293 -13.18 -31.14 -12.85
N ASN A 294 -13.62 -31.06 -11.60
CA ASN A 294 -13.96 -29.78 -10.99
C ASN A 294 -12.72 -28.90 -10.79
N LEU A 295 -11.60 -29.49 -10.38
CA LEU A 295 -10.34 -28.75 -10.24
C LEU A 295 -9.85 -28.18 -11.58
N ARG A 296 -9.97 -28.91 -12.68
CA ARG A 296 -9.66 -28.39 -14.03
C ARG A 296 -10.51 -27.14 -14.33
N THR A 297 -11.82 -27.22 -14.11
CA THR A 297 -12.72 -26.06 -14.28
C THR A 297 -12.32 -24.86 -13.41
N ILE A 298 -11.90 -25.10 -12.17
CA ILE A 298 -11.47 -24.04 -11.23
C ILE A 298 -10.15 -23.41 -11.68
N VAL A 299 -9.15 -24.22 -12.04
CA VAL A 299 -7.84 -23.73 -12.50
C VAL A 299 -7.98 -22.98 -13.83
N GLU A 300 -8.80 -23.47 -14.75
CA GLU A 300 -9.09 -22.79 -16.01
C GLU A 300 -9.81 -21.44 -15.76
N TYR A 301 -10.81 -21.41 -14.89
CA TYR A 301 -11.44 -20.16 -14.49
C TYR A 301 -10.43 -19.16 -13.90
N LYS A 302 -9.54 -19.60 -13.00
CA LYS A 302 -8.49 -18.73 -12.44
C LYS A 302 -7.58 -18.16 -13.54
N LEU A 303 -7.19 -18.98 -14.51
CA LEU A 303 -6.38 -18.54 -15.65
C LEU A 303 -7.10 -17.44 -16.45
N ILE A 304 -8.36 -17.66 -16.84
CA ILE A 304 -9.09 -16.72 -17.67
C ILE A 304 -9.43 -15.45 -16.88
N HIS A 305 -9.88 -15.61 -15.62
CA HIS A 305 -10.19 -14.49 -14.74
C HIS A 305 -8.97 -13.57 -14.53
N ALA A 306 -7.83 -14.12 -14.17
CA ALA A 306 -6.60 -13.33 -13.96
C ALA A 306 -6.06 -12.69 -15.26
N SER A 307 -6.45 -13.24 -16.42
CA SER A 307 -6.08 -12.70 -17.73
C SER A 307 -7.14 -11.78 -18.34
N SER A 308 -8.34 -11.70 -17.75
CA SER A 308 -9.54 -11.10 -18.38
C SER A 308 -9.36 -9.64 -18.79
N THR A 309 -8.68 -8.83 -18.00
CA THR A 309 -8.39 -7.41 -18.31
C THR A 309 -7.34 -7.23 -19.39
N HIS A 310 -6.59 -8.29 -19.73
CA HIS A 310 -5.44 -8.28 -20.63
C HIS A 310 -5.70 -8.94 -21.99
N LEU A 311 -6.91 -9.45 -22.21
CA LEU A 311 -7.28 -10.14 -23.43
C LEU A 311 -7.96 -9.19 -24.44
N ASN A 312 -9.26 -9.05 -24.41
CA ASN A 312 -9.98 -8.19 -25.31
C ASN A 312 -10.80 -7.12 -24.57
N PRO A 313 -11.28 -6.06 -25.27
CA PRO A 313 -12.07 -5.00 -24.64
C PRO A 313 -13.34 -5.51 -23.93
N GLU A 314 -14.02 -6.50 -24.50
CA GLU A 314 -15.29 -7.02 -23.97
C GLU A 314 -15.09 -7.67 -22.60
N LEU A 315 -14.04 -8.47 -22.42
CA LEU A 315 -13.70 -9.07 -21.12
C LEU A 315 -13.24 -8.05 -20.11
N ARG A 316 -12.46 -7.05 -20.55
CA ARG A 316 -12.05 -5.95 -19.68
C ARG A 316 -13.29 -5.20 -19.16
N THR A 317 -14.23 -4.85 -20.02
CA THR A 317 -15.49 -4.20 -19.62
C THR A 317 -16.33 -5.10 -18.72
N ALA A 318 -16.40 -6.42 -18.99
CA ALA A 318 -17.10 -7.37 -18.12
C ALA A 318 -16.47 -7.41 -16.71
N ASN A 319 -15.15 -7.41 -16.63
CA ASN A 319 -14.41 -7.32 -15.37
C ASN A 319 -14.70 -5.99 -14.65
N TRP A 320 -14.58 -4.86 -15.35
CA TRP A 320 -14.84 -3.55 -14.77
C TRP A 320 -16.29 -3.40 -14.26
N ASN A 321 -17.28 -3.91 -14.99
CA ASN A 321 -18.69 -3.86 -14.57
C ASN A 321 -18.92 -4.49 -13.19
N LEU A 322 -18.17 -5.55 -12.86
CA LEU A 322 -18.27 -6.21 -11.55
C LEU A 322 -17.34 -5.55 -10.52
N PHE A 323 -16.04 -5.47 -10.82
CA PHE A 323 -15.05 -5.05 -9.85
C PHE A 323 -15.00 -3.52 -9.73
N GLY A 324 -14.75 -2.78 -10.78
CA GLY A 324 -14.68 -1.33 -10.74
C GLY A 324 -16.03 -0.69 -10.40
N LYS A 325 -17.08 -1.02 -11.19
CA LYS A 325 -18.38 -0.34 -11.03
C LYS A 325 -19.15 -0.82 -9.81
N LYS A 326 -19.35 -2.12 -9.65
CA LYS A 326 -20.24 -2.66 -8.62
C LYS A 326 -19.58 -2.75 -7.24
N ILE A 327 -18.30 -3.14 -7.19
CA ILE A 327 -17.57 -3.33 -5.92
C ILE A 327 -16.88 -2.04 -5.47
N ASP A 328 -16.12 -1.39 -6.35
CA ASP A 328 -15.33 -0.21 -6.02
C ASP A 328 -16.11 1.10 -6.20
N GLY A 329 -17.27 1.06 -6.88
CA GLY A 329 -18.15 2.22 -7.05
C GLY A 329 -17.66 3.23 -8.08
N GLU A 330 -16.84 2.80 -9.04
CA GLU A 330 -16.41 3.63 -10.17
C GLU A 330 -17.60 3.93 -11.10
N GLU A 331 -17.74 5.18 -11.52
CA GLU A 331 -18.84 5.58 -12.40
C GLU A 331 -18.53 5.35 -13.88
N VAL A 332 -17.26 5.45 -14.25
CA VAL A 332 -16.78 5.38 -15.63
C VAL A 332 -15.58 4.44 -15.72
N GLU A 333 -15.59 3.55 -16.71
CA GLU A 333 -14.44 2.68 -17.01
C GLU A 333 -13.24 3.55 -17.42
N PRO A 334 -12.04 3.35 -16.83
CA PRO A 334 -10.83 4.07 -17.24
C PRO A 334 -10.56 3.90 -18.74
N THR A 335 -10.08 4.96 -19.41
CA THR A 335 -9.72 4.84 -20.83
C THR A 335 -8.63 3.78 -21.03
N ARG A 336 -8.45 3.31 -22.25
CA ARG A 336 -7.43 2.30 -22.55
C ARG A 336 -6.03 2.83 -22.24
N GLU A 337 -5.76 4.09 -22.53
CA GLU A 337 -4.49 4.76 -22.26
C GLU A 337 -4.17 4.74 -20.77
N LYS A 338 -5.10 5.18 -19.92
CA LYS A 338 -4.94 5.18 -18.46
C LYS A 338 -4.72 3.79 -17.90
N PHE A 339 -5.50 2.83 -18.40
CA PHE A 339 -5.32 1.42 -18.03
C PHE A 339 -3.89 0.95 -18.39
N CYS A 340 -3.41 1.25 -19.60
CA CYS A 340 -2.08 0.82 -20.05
C CYS A 340 -0.94 1.52 -19.31
N VAL A 341 -1.09 2.78 -18.90
CA VAL A 341 -0.13 3.45 -18.00
C VAL A 341 -0.03 2.71 -16.67
N ALA A 342 -1.17 2.42 -16.03
CA ALA A 342 -1.21 1.68 -14.78
C ALA A 342 -0.63 0.25 -14.91
N GLU A 343 -0.81 -0.38 -16.06
CA GLU A 343 -0.24 -1.69 -16.37
C GLU A 343 1.29 -1.68 -16.47
N VAL A 344 1.87 -0.66 -17.13
CA VAL A 344 3.33 -0.51 -17.20
C VAL A 344 3.88 -0.28 -15.80
N ASP A 345 3.27 0.62 -15.04
CA ASP A 345 3.65 0.95 -13.68
C ASP A 345 3.64 -0.29 -12.75
N THR A 346 2.54 -1.05 -12.74
CA THR A 346 2.44 -2.24 -11.89
C THR A 346 3.32 -3.41 -12.33
N THR A 347 3.67 -3.48 -13.61
CA THR A 347 4.38 -4.63 -14.19
C THR A 347 5.89 -4.44 -14.24
N VAL A 348 6.36 -3.24 -14.62
CA VAL A 348 7.77 -2.87 -14.77
C VAL A 348 8.09 -1.53 -14.09
N GLY A 349 7.45 -1.25 -12.95
CA GLY A 349 7.51 0.03 -12.26
C GLY A 349 8.93 0.48 -11.89
N GLU A 350 9.85 -0.42 -11.56
CA GLU A 350 11.24 -0.04 -11.30
C GLU A 350 11.94 0.51 -12.56
N LEU A 351 11.67 -0.07 -13.73
CA LEU A 351 12.18 0.43 -15.00
C LEU A 351 11.54 1.77 -15.38
N LEU A 352 10.21 1.88 -15.26
CA LEU A 352 9.48 3.13 -15.49
C LEU A 352 9.97 4.23 -14.55
N GLY A 353 10.19 3.87 -13.29
CA GLY A 353 10.65 4.76 -12.23
C GLY A 353 12.00 5.41 -12.50
N GLN A 354 12.91 4.78 -13.29
CA GLN A 354 14.16 5.43 -13.67
C GLN A 354 13.93 6.63 -14.57
N TYR A 355 13.06 6.49 -15.58
CA TYR A 355 12.70 7.61 -16.46
C TYR A 355 11.93 8.69 -15.71
N PHE A 356 11.11 8.28 -14.73
CA PHE A 356 10.38 9.21 -13.87
C PHE A 356 11.33 10.03 -12.99
N LEU A 357 12.34 9.39 -12.38
CA LEU A 357 13.36 10.09 -11.60
C LEU A 357 14.12 11.14 -12.42
N ASP A 358 14.49 10.82 -13.66
CA ASP A 358 15.16 11.75 -14.56
C ASP A 358 14.28 12.99 -14.85
N ALA A 359 12.97 12.84 -14.83
CA ALA A 359 12.01 13.91 -15.10
C ALA A 359 11.72 14.82 -13.88
N VAL A 360 11.67 14.26 -12.65
CA VAL A 360 11.13 14.98 -11.47
C VAL A 360 12.10 15.10 -10.30
N TRP A 361 13.17 14.29 -10.21
CA TRP A 361 14.02 14.23 -9.04
C TRP A 361 15.28 15.09 -9.18
N SER A 362 15.48 16.03 -8.28
CA SER A 362 16.65 16.90 -8.26
C SER A 362 17.54 16.68 -7.05
N ALA A 363 18.82 17.04 -7.17
CA ALA A 363 19.76 16.99 -6.05
C ALA A 363 19.34 17.92 -4.89
N ASP A 364 18.74 19.07 -5.21
CA ASP A 364 18.27 20.02 -4.20
C ASP A 364 17.07 19.46 -3.43
N THR A 365 16.11 18.81 -4.12
CA THR A 365 14.99 18.09 -3.52
C THR A 365 15.51 17.01 -2.57
N ALA A 366 16.45 16.19 -3.06
CA ALA A 366 17.06 15.12 -2.26
C ALA A 366 17.72 15.64 -0.98
N LYS A 367 18.47 16.72 -1.09
CA LYS A 367 19.17 17.34 0.04
C LYS A 367 18.18 17.90 1.07
N THR A 368 17.20 18.67 0.64
CA THR A 368 16.22 19.29 1.54
C THR A 368 15.36 18.23 2.25
N ALA A 369 14.95 17.18 1.52
CA ALA A 369 14.22 16.06 2.11
C ALA A 369 15.06 15.29 3.15
N ASP A 370 16.35 15.06 2.87
CA ASP A 370 17.28 14.39 3.81
C ASP A 370 17.47 15.21 5.10
N GLU A 371 17.60 16.53 4.99
CA GLU A 371 17.67 17.43 6.14
C GLU A 371 16.39 17.36 6.99
N LEU A 372 15.23 17.30 6.34
CA LEU A 372 13.93 17.15 7.01
C LEU A 372 13.84 15.82 7.78
N VAL A 373 14.17 14.69 7.14
CA VAL A 373 14.20 13.38 7.79
C VAL A 373 15.12 13.37 9.01
N LYS A 374 16.31 13.96 8.90
CA LYS A 374 17.25 14.07 10.02
C LYS A 374 16.67 14.89 11.18
N ALA A 375 15.98 16.00 10.90
CA ALA A 375 15.31 16.80 11.90
C ALA A 375 14.21 16.01 12.64
N LEU A 376 13.39 15.27 11.90
CA LEU A 376 12.34 14.42 12.47
C LEU A 376 12.91 13.27 13.32
N LYS A 377 13.96 12.58 12.86
CA LYS A 377 14.66 11.56 13.66
C LYS A 377 15.22 12.13 14.97
N SER A 378 15.81 13.33 14.93
CA SER A 378 16.29 14.01 16.13
C SER A 378 15.14 14.35 17.09
N SER A 379 14.03 14.84 16.57
CA SER A 379 12.83 15.15 17.37
C SER A 379 12.24 13.89 18.01
N PHE A 380 12.12 12.79 17.25
CA PHE A 380 11.60 11.53 17.78
C PHE A 380 12.54 10.92 18.85
N SER A 381 13.86 11.10 18.71
CA SER A 381 14.82 10.75 19.77
C SER A 381 14.51 11.47 21.08
N THR A 382 14.07 12.73 21.03
CA THR A 382 13.61 13.47 22.20
C THR A 382 12.34 12.86 22.79
N SER A 383 11.37 12.45 21.97
CA SER A 383 10.17 11.74 22.45
C SER A 383 10.54 10.46 23.22
N ILE A 384 11.47 9.67 22.71
CA ILE A 384 11.97 8.46 23.41
C ILE A 384 12.64 8.84 24.73
N ALA A 385 13.46 9.91 24.73
CA ALA A 385 14.20 10.34 25.92
C ALA A 385 13.27 10.82 27.05
N THR A 386 12.16 11.47 26.70
CA THR A 386 11.23 12.09 27.66
C THR A 386 10.04 11.21 28.04
N ALA A 387 9.76 10.12 27.30
CA ALA A 387 8.65 9.20 27.60
C ALA A 387 8.79 8.59 29.01
N ASP A 388 7.93 8.98 29.94
CA ASP A 388 7.95 8.60 31.35
C ASP A 388 7.61 7.14 31.60
N TRP A 389 6.88 6.52 30.68
CA TRP A 389 6.41 5.12 30.74
C TRP A 389 7.43 4.10 30.25
N LEU A 390 8.56 4.54 29.67
CA LEU A 390 9.67 3.69 29.28
C LEU A 390 10.63 3.47 30.46
N ASP A 391 10.94 2.20 30.77
CA ASP A 391 12.09 1.89 31.63
C ASP A 391 13.41 2.20 30.93
N ASN A 392 14.51 2.30 31.70
CA ASN A 392 15.82 2.69 31.19
C ASN A 392 16.36 1.72 30.12
N SER A 393 16.12 0.42 30.27
CA SER A 393 16.59 -0.60 29.32
C SER A 393 15.85 -0.49 27.99
N THR A 394 14.53 -0.40 28.03
CA THR A 394 13.69 -0.25 26.84
C THR A 394 13.97 1.08 26.14
N ARG A 395 14.16 2.17 26.90
CA ARG A 395 14.55 3.48 26.37
C ARG A 395 15.87 3.42 25.59
N ALA A 396 16.91 2.78 26.16
CA ALA A 396 18.20 2.62 25.50
C ALA A 396 18.09 1.78 24.20
N ASN A 397 17.29 0.71 24.22
CA ASN A 397 17.04 -0.11 23.04
C ASN A 397 16.23 0.66 21.98
N ALA A 398 15.26 1.47 22.36
CA ALA A 398 14.48 2.32 21.46
C ALA A 398 15.39 3.36 20.77
N GLN A 399 16.27 4.02 21.50
CA GLN A 399 17.27 4.92 20.94
C GLN A 399 18.20 4.20 19.96
N LYS A 400 18.65 2.99 20.31
CA LYS A 400 19.47 2.15 19.42
C LYS A 400 18.71 1.76 18.16
N LYS A 401 17.41 1.41 18.25
CA LYS A 401 16.58 1.11 17.07
C LYS A 401 16.46 2.34 16.16
N LEU A 402 16.15 3.49 16.71
CA LEU A 402 16.06 4.74 15.95
C LEU A 402 17.39 5.11 15.29
N SER A 403 18.54 4.91 15.97
CA SER A 403 19.86 5.19 15.39
C SER A 403 20.21 4.31 14.19
N LYS A 404 19.62 3.10 14.12
CA LYS A 404 19.78 2.14 13.02
C LYS A 404 18.74 2.30 11.91
N LEU A 405 17.73 3.14 12.11
CA LEU A 405 16.68 3.37 11.12
C LEU A 405 17.30 3.92 9.83
N VAL A 406 17.17 3.15 8.75
CA VAL A 406 17.55 3.58 7.40
C VAL A 406 16.44 4.42 6.81
N HIS A 407 16.77 5.47 6.06
CA HIS A 407 15.80 6.21 5.26
C HIS A 407 16.24 6.24 3.80
N LEU A 408 15.29 6.06 2.92
CA LEU A 408 15.49 6.06 1.48
C LEU A 408 14.64 7.17 0.86
N LEU A 409 15.22 7.89 -0.12
CA LEU A 409 14.60 9.03 -0.78
C LEU A 409 14.74 8.89 -2.28
N GLY A 410 13.64 9.18 -3.00
CA GLY A 410 13.61 9.24 -4.46
C GLY A 410 13.32 7.89 -5.11
N GLY A 411 14.28 7.01 -5.15
CA GLY A 411 14.12 5.70 -5.79
C GLY A 411 15.34 4.80 -5.62
N ASP A 412 15.21 3.55 -6.09
CA ASP A 412 16.25 2.55 -6.01
C ASP A 412 17.49 2.95 -6.82
N LYS A 413 18.67 2.69 -6.26
CA LYS A 413 19.95 2.88 -6.97
C LYS A 413 20.29 1.74 -7.94
N ASN A 414 19.73 0.56 -7.69
CA ASN A 414 19.94 -0.64 -8.48
C ASN A 414 18.59 -1.26 -8.88
N PRO A 415 17.79 -0.57 -9.71
CA PRO A 415 16.48 -1.04 -10.12
C PRO A 415 16.55 -2.24 -11.05
N GLN A 416 15.47 -3.01 -11.13
CA GLN A 416 15.31 -4.08 -12.12
C GLN A 416 15.06 -3.48 -13.52
N LEU A 417 16.07 -3.54 -14.40
CA LEU A 417 16.01 -2.95 -15.75
C LEU A 417 15.71 -3.97 -16.85
N TYR A 418 15.53 -5.25 -16.51
CA TYR A 418 15.20 -6.33 -17.46
C TYR A 418 16.14 -6.40 -18.68
N PRO A 419 17.48 -6.47 -18.52
CA PRO A 419 18.44 -6.30 -19.61
C PRO A 419 18.29 -7.37 -20.70
N THR A 420 17.92 -8.60 -20.35
CA THR A 420 17.78 -9.75 -21.26
C THR A 420 16.36 -9.93 -21.79
N LEU A 421 15.39 -9.16 -21.29
CA LEU A 421 13.98 -9.32 -21.67
C LEU A 421 13.72 -8.66 -23.03
N THR A 422 13.17 -9.45 -23.97
CA THR A 422 12.68 -8.96 -25.27
C THR A 422 11.15 -8.96 -25.26
N LEU A 423 10.57 -7.81 -25.53
CA LEU A 423 9.13 -7.59 -25.64
C LEU A 423 8.73 -7.45 -27.12
N ASP A 424 7.44 -7.63 -27.38
CA ASP A 424 6.85 -7.57 -28.72
C ASP A 424 5.57 -6.73 -28.67
N SER A 425 5.50 -5.67 -29.47
CA SER A 425 4.38 -4.73 -29.51
C SER A 425 3.04 -5.37 -29.95
N LYS A 426 3.02 -6.66 -30.34
CA LYS A 426 1.82 -7.38 -30.79
C LYS A 426 1.37 -8.49 -29.83
N THR A 427 2.10 -8.75 -28.75
CA THR A 427 1.84 -9.89 -27.86
C THR A 427 1.72 -9.48 -26.38
N TYR A 428 0.75 -8.63 -26.07
CA TYR A 428 0.61 -8.01 -24.76
C TYR A 428 0.59 -9.01 -23.58
N LEU A 429 -0.32 -9.98 -23.58
CA LEU A 429 -0.40 -10.98 -22.49
C LEU A 429 0.89 -11.78 -22.34
N ASN A 430 1.52 -12.16 -23.46
CA ASN A 430 2.78 -12.89 -23.44
C ASN A 430 3.93 -12.03 -22.88
N ASN A 431 3.94 -10.74 -23.18
CA ASN A 431 4.88 -9.80 -22.58
C ASN A 431 4.72 -9.75 -21.05
N ARG A 432 3.50 -9.64 -20.56
CA ARG A 432 3.19 -9.68 -19.11
C ARG A 432 3.71 -10.96 -18.46
N TRP A 433 3.45 -12.10 -19.07
CA TRP A 433 3.91 -13.39 -18.55
C TRP A 433 5.43 -13.49 -18.49
N LYS A 434 6.13 -13.05 -19.54
CA LYS A 434 7.60 -13.00 -19.54
C LYS A 434 8.14 -12.11 -18.40
N ILE A 435 7.55 -10.95 -18.18
CA ILE A 435 7.96 -10.05 -17.10
C ILE A 435 7.67 -10.70 -15.74
N SER A 436 6.48 -11.27 -15.56
CA SER A 436 6.11 -11.98 -14.33
C SER A 436 7.08 -13.11 -13.99
N GLN A 437 7.46 -13.93 -15.00
CA GLN A 437 8.46 -14.98 -14.82
C GLN A 437 9.80 -14.42 -14.33
N VAL A 438 10.30 -13.33 -14.93
CA VAL A 438 11.54 -12.69 -14.50
C VAL A 438 11.43 -12.19 -13.06
N ASN A 439 10.32 -11.56 -12.69
CA ASN A 439 10.10 -11.00 -11.35
C ASN A 439 10.05 -12.11 -10.29
N ILE A 440 9.30 -13.18 -10.56
CA ILE A 440 9.16 -14.32 -9.64
C ILE A 440 10.48 -15.07 -9.51
N ASP A 441 11.14 -15.39 -10.61
CA ASP A 441 12.43 -16.07 -10.59
C ASP A 441 13.50 -15.23 -9.87
N THR A 442 13.48 -13.91 -10.03
CA THR A 442 14.38 -12.99 -9.32
C THR A 442 14.09 -13.00 -7.82
N ASN A 443 12.82 -12.94 -7.42
CA ASN A 443 12.44 -13.00 -6.01
C ASN A 443 12.84 -14.35 -5.38
N LEU A 444 12.52 -15.47 -6.01
CA LEU A 444 12.83 -16.81 -5.47
C LEU A 444 14.35 -17.06 -5.33
N LYS A 445 15.18 -16.46 -6.20
CA LYS A 445 16.65 -16.52 -6.10
C LYS A 445 17.21 -15.76 -4.89
N LEU A 446 16.43 -14.90 -4.24
CA LEU A 446 16.84 -14.24 -3.01
C LEU A 446 16.89 -15.21 -1.82
N ASN A 447 16.26 -16.38 -1.89
CA ASN A 447 16.31 -17.37 -0.81
C ASN A 447 17.75 -17.67 -0.36
N GLY A 448 18.03 -17.45 0.92
CA GLY A 448 19.37 -17.59 1.50
C GLY A 448 20.37 -16.48 1.17
N GLN A 449 19.99 -15.51 0.32
CA GLN A 449 20.85 -14.38 -0.01
C GLN A 449 20.78 -13.28 1.06
N PRO A 450 21.84 -12.46 1.21
CA PRO A 450 21.80 -11.29 2.09
C PRO A 450 20.64 -10.35 1.76
N VAL A 451 20.07 -9.75 2.79
CA VAL A 451 19.05 -8.71 2.62
C VAL A 451 19.71 -7.39 2.22
N ASP A 452 19.25 -6.79 1.14
CA ASP A 452 19.61 -5.42 0.79
C ASP A 452 18.71 -4.43 1.55
N LYS A 453 19.25 -3.85 2.61
CA LYS A 453 18.54 -2.83 3.43
C LYS A 453 18.43 -1.46 2.74
N ARG A 454 18.81 -1.33 1.48
CA ARG A 454 18.69 -0.10 0.70
C ARG A 454 17.83 -0.29 -0.55
N LYS A 455 17.20 -1.45 -0.70
CA LYS A 455 16.22 -1.73 -1.74
C LYS A 455 14.90 -1.01 -1.39
N PHE A 456 14.36 -0.27 -2.34
CA PHE A 456 13.00 0.27 -2.23
C PHE A 456 11.96 -0.85 -2.40
N GLY A 457 10.89 -0.80 -1.60
CA GLY A 457 9.71 -1.64 -1.76
C GLY A 457 8.69 -1.08 -2.75
N MET A 458 8.79 0.22 -3.06
CA MET A 458 7.90 0.92 -4.00
C MET A 458 8.69 1.56 -5.15
N PRO A 459 8.14 1.59 -6.39
CA PRO A 459 8.73 2.35 -7.49
C PRO A 459 8.65 3.87 -7.24
N PRO A 460 9.53 4.67 -7.89
CA PRO A 460 9.68 6.10 -7.66
C PRO A 460 8.45 6.97 -7.94
N ASP A 461 7.54 6.51 -8.80
CA ASP A 461 6.32 7.22 -9.21
C ASP A 461 5.14 7.02 -8.25
N LYS A 462 5.30 6.21 -7.19
CA LYS A 462 4.25 6.01 -6.17
C LYS A 462 4.14 7.20 -5.23
N VAL A 463 2.95 7.78 -5.16
CA VAL A 463 2.62 8.85 -4.20
C VAL A 463 2.26 8.18 -2.87
N ASN A 464 3.25 7.67 -2.18
CA ASN A 464 3.12 7.00 -0.89
C ASN A 464 4.43 7.04 -0.11
N ALA A 465 4.39 6.64 1.16
CA ALA A 465 5.54 6.37 2.02
C ALA A 465 5.28 5.07 2.78
N GLN A 466 6.32 4.45 3.32
CA GLN A 466 6.15 3.29 4.20
C GLN A 466 7.32 3.07 5.16
N TYR A 467 7.02 2.41 6.26
CA TYR A 467 8.00 1.80 7.16
C TYR A 467 8.01 0.28 6.99
N ASP A 468 9.17 -0.29 6.68
CA ASP A 468 9.36 -1.75 6.70
C ASP A 468 10.04 -2.18 8.00
N PHE A 469 9.30 -2.88 8.85
CA PHE A 469 9.77 -3.34 10.15
C PHE A 469 10.79 -4.48 10.05
N THR A 470 10.82 -5.27 8.96
CA THR A 470 11.74 -6.40 8.78
C THR A 470 13.16 -5.97 8.43
N VAL A 471 13.33 -4.75 7.94
CA VAL A 471 14.62 -4.14 7.61
C VAL A 471 14.90 -2.86 8.40
N ASN A 472 13.95 -2.38 9.22
CA ASN A 472 13.99 -1.14 9.97
C ASN A 472 14.29 0.07 9.07
N GLN A 473 13.43 0.31 8.10
CA GLN A 473 13.61 1.28 7.02
C GLN A 473 12.34 2.10 6.80
N ILE A 474 12.50 3.39 6.50
CA ILE A 474 11.45 4.26 5.95
C ILE A 474 11.82 4.65 4.53
N GLU A 475 10.84 4.71 3.64
CA GLU A 475 11.08 5.10 2.26
C GLU A 475 10.05 6.13 1.76
N PHE A 476 10.57 7.06 0.95
CA PHE A 476 9.81 8.15 0.34
C PHE A 476 10.16 8.20 -1.15
N PRO A 477 9.35 7.58 -2.02
CA PRO A 477 9.50 7.70 -3.46
C PRO A 477 9.51 9.17 -3.92
N ALA A 478 10.11 9.45 -5.08
CA ALA A 478 10.19 10.81 -5.60
C ALA A 478 8.80 11.47 -5.76
N ALA A 479 7.80 10.68 -6.07
CA ALA A 479 6.44 11.15 -6.32
C ALA A 479 5.79 11.82 -5.10
N ILE A 480 6.04 11.36 -3.86
CA ILE A 480 5.44 12.00 -2.68
C ILE A 480 6.17 13.29 -2.29
N LEU A 481 7.41 13.47 -2.75
CA LEU A 481 8.24 14.64 -2.44
C LEU A 481 8.03 15.77 -3.46
N GLN A 482 6.76 16.10 -3.73
CA GLN A 482 6.30 17.13 -4.68
C GLN A 482 5.23 18.02 -4.04
N ASN A 483 5.00 19.19 -4.65
CA ASN A 483 3.94 20.12 -4.29
C ASN A 483 2.54 19.46 -4.45
N PRO A 484 1.64 19.55 -3.45
CA PRO A 484 1.65 20.43 -2.28
C PRO A 484 2.20 19.79 -0.98
N LEU A 485 2.69 18.55 -1.01
CA LEU A 485 3.24 17.92 0.20
C LEU A 485 4.62 18.46 0.56
N PHE A 486 5.44 18.73 -0.47
CA PHE A 486 6.81 19.18 -0.31
C PHE A 486 7.22 20.13 -1.44
N ASP A 487 7.86 21.23 -1.08
CA ASP A 487 8.56 22.12 -2.00
C ASP A 487 9.71 22.81 -1.24
N GLY A 488 10.91 22.79 -1.79
CA GLY A 488 12.07 23.46 -1.19
C GLY A 488 11.92 24.98 -1.04
N ARG A 489 10.91 25.57 -1.69
CA ARG A 489 10.59 27.01 -1.61
C ARG A 489 9.51 27.32 -0.56
N PHE A 490 8.86 26.31 -0.01
CA PHE A 490 7.86 26.50 1.04
C PHE A 490 8.52 26.94 2.34
N ASP A 491 7.76 27.70 3.13
CA ASP A 491 8.15 27.95 4.52
C ASP A 491 8.24 26.64 5.32
N ALA A 492 9.10 26.62 6.32
CA ALA A 492 9.27 25.46 7.18
C ALA A 492 7.93 24.96 7.75
N ALA A 493 7.01 25.87 8.14
CA ALA A 493 5.70 25.51 8.65
C ALA A 493 4.91 24.62 7.68
N GLN A 494 4.96 24.91 6.36
CA GLN A 494 4.26 24.12 5.35
C GLN A 494 4.91 22.74 5.16
N ASN A 495 6.23 22.70 5.00
CA ASN A 495 6.93 21.41 4.81
C ASN A 495 6.82 20.51 6.04
N PHE A 496 7.01 21.05 7.25
CA PHE A 496 6.84 20.25 8.47
C PHE A 496 5.38 19.86 8.72
N GLY A 497 4.41 20.73 8.43
CA GLY A 497 2.99 20.42 8.56
C GLY A 497 2.52 19.32 7.60
N ALA A 498 3.01 19.31 6.37
CA ALA A 498 2.62 18.33 5.35
C ALA A 498 3.55 17.11 5.34
N ILE A 499 4.63 17.13 4.53
CA ILE A 499 5.52 15.96 4.40
C ILE A 499 6.25 15.62 5.71
N GLY A 500 6.56 16.60 6.56
CA GLY A 500 7.20 16.35 7.86
C GLY A 500 6.33 15.49 8.78
N MET A 501 5.01 15.72 8.77
CA MET A 501 4.07 14.84 9.48
C MET A 501 4.10 13.42 8.92
N VAL A 502 4.14 13.23 7.60
CA VAL A 502 4.24 11.90 6.98
C VAL A 502 5.55 11.22 7.38
N ILE A 503 6.67 11.94 7.36
CA ILE A 503 7.97 11.40 7.80
C ILE A 503 7.92 10.98 9.28
N GLY A 504 7.33 11.80 10.14
CA GLY A 504 7.12 11.50 11.55
C GLY A 504 6.22 10.28 11.77
N HIS A 505 5.18 10.12 10.95
CA HIS A 505 4.29 8.97 10.92
C HIS A 505 5.06 7.68 10.60
N GLU A 506 5.88 7.66 9.54
CA GLU A 506 6.68 6.49 9.19
C GLU A 506 7.72 6.15 10.28
N ILE A 507 8.36 7.14 10.88
CA ILE A 507 9.26 6.90 12.02
C ILE A 507 8.50 6.26 13.19
N THR A 508 7.27 6.73 13.46
CA THR A 508 6.44 6.24 14.57
C THR A 508 5.99 4.80 14.35
N HIS A 509 5.78 4.34 13.10
CA HIS A 509 5.51 2.94 12.79
C HIS A 509 6.62 1.99 13.29
N GLY A 510 7.86 2.45 13.42
CA GLY A 510 8.91 1.69 14.08
C GLY A 510 8.60 1.33 15.53
N PHE A 511 7.66 2.03 16.17
CA PHE A 511 7.36 1.98 17.60
C PHE A 511 5.86 1.88 17.90
N ASP A 512 5.03 1.55 16.92
CA ASP A 512 3.62 1.25 17.06
C ASP A 512 3.35 -0.17 17.59
N ASN A 513 2.11 -0.63 17.57
CA ASN A 513 1.73 -1.96 18.05
C ASN A 513 2.34 -3.13 17.26
N TYR A 514 2.79 -2.91 16.03
CA TYR A 514 3.46 -3.89 15.17
C TYR A 514 4.98 -3.69 15.16
N GLY A 515 5.46 -2.50 14.79
CA GLY A 515 6.87 -2.20 14.65
C GLY A 515 7.67 -2.38 15.94
N ARG A 516 7.08 -2.11 17.12
CA ARG A 516 7.72 -2.35 18.42
C ARG A 516 8.13 -3.81 18.68
N LYS A 517 7.57 -4.76 17.92
CA LYS A 517 7.91 -6.20 18.05
C LYS A 517 9.23 -6.55 17.36
N PHE A 518 9.76 -5.66 16.51
CA PHE A 518 11.01 -5.84 15.78
C PHE A 518 12.10 -4.98 16.39
N ASP A 519 13.31 -5.55 16.52
CA ASP A 519 14.48 -4.83 17.01
C ASP A 519 15.04 -3.85 15.97
N GLY A 520 16.14 -3.14 16.31
CA GLY A 520 16.78 -2.20 15.40
C GLY A 520 17.50 -2.84 14.20
N ASN A 521 17.60 -4.15 14.13
CA ASN A 521 18.09 -4.88 12.96
C ASN A 521 16.94 -5.38 12.06
N GLY A 522 15.70 -5.38 12.55
CA GLY A 522 14.53 -5.94 11.87
C GLY A 522 14.20 -7.37 12.30
N ASN A 523 14.80 -7.87 13.38
CA ASN A 523 14.46 -9.19 13.91
C ASN A 523 13.21 -9.12 14.77
N LEU A 524 12.28 -10.04 14.58
CA LEU A 524 11.10 -10.23 15.41
C LEU A 524 11.51 -10.86 16.75
N HIS A 525 11.60 -10.01 17.77
CA HIS A 525 12.02 -10.48 19.08
C HIS A 525 11.58 -9.52 20.18
N LEU A 526 11.28 -10.05 21.36
CA LEU A 526 10.88 -9.24 22.51
C LEU A 526 12.10 -8.53 23.12
N TRP A 527 12.18 -7.22 22.92
CA TRP A 527 13.26 -6.37 23.44
C TRP A 527 12.76 -5.30 24.44
N TRP A 528 11.44 -5.25 24.64
CA TRP A 528 10.77 -4.43 25.64
C TRP A 528 10.66 -5.21 26.96
N SER A 529 10.77 -4.52 28.09
CA SER A 529 10.44 -5.11 29.37
C SER A 529 8.93 -5.41 29.47
N ILE A 530 8.57 -6.27 30.40
CA ILE A 530 7.15 -6.61 30.66
C ILE A 530 6.39 -5.37 31.12
N ASP A 531 7.00 -4.56 32.00
CA ASP A 531 6.37 -3.35 32.54
C ASP A 531 6.12 -2.31 31.44
N THR A 532 7.11 -2.03 30.58
CA THR A 532 6.94 -1.14 29.44
C THR A 532 5.90 -1.70 28.43
N ALA A 533 5.90 -3.01 28.17
CA ALA A 533 4.92 -3.61 27.29
C ALA A 533 3.49 -3.50 27.85
N THR A 534 3.32 -3.55 29.16
CA THR A 534 2.04 -3.37 29.85
C THR A 534 1.60 -1.92 29.77
N ALA A 535 2.47 -0.97 30.11
CA ALA A 535 2.19 0.46 30.01
C ALA A 535 1.82 0.89 28.57
N PHE A 536 2.48 0.30 27.55
CA PHE A 536 2.10 0.52 26.16
C PHE A 536 0.68 0.05 25.86
N LYS A 537 0.29 -1.16 26.31
CA LYS A 537 -1.05 -1.70 26.07
C LYS A 537 -2.14 -0.84 26.69
N GLU A 538 -1.91 -0.35 27.91
CA GLU A 538 -2.86 0.53 28.60
C GLU A 538 -3.05 1.85 27.84
N ARG A 539 -1.95 2.48 27.38
CA ARG A 539 -1.99 3.70 26.58
C ARG A 539 -2.60 3.46 25.20
N ALA A 540 -2.28 2.35 24.55
CA ALA A 540 -2.83 1.97 23.26
C ALA A 540 -4.36 1.71 23.32
N GLN A 541 -4.88 1.22 24.47
CA GLN A 541 -6.32 1.03 24.64
C GLN A 541 -7.09 2.34 24.52
N CYS A 542 -6.54 3.46 24.99
CA CYS A 542 -7.13 4.77 24.81
C CYS A 542 -7.39 5.11 23.33
N PHE A 543 -6.43 4.84 22.45
CA PHE A 543 -6.59 5.04 21.00
C PHE A 543 -7.67 4.12 20.41
N ILE A 544 -7.74 2.86 20.85
CA ILE A 544 -8.79 1.93 20.41
C ILE A 544 -10.15 2.48 20.81
N ASP A 545 -10.34 2.88 22.07
CA ASP A 545 -11.61 3.38 22.61
C ASP A 545 -12.01 4.73 21.96
N GLN A 546 -11.03 5.55 21.58
CA GLN A 546 -11.25 6.81 20.86
C GLN A 546 -11.80 6.53 19.45
N PHE A 547 -11.14 5.69 18.68
CA PHE A 547 -11.51 5.41 17.30
C PHE A 547 -12.79 4.56 17.18
N ASP A 548 -13.07 3.69 18.13
CA ASP A 548 -14.33 2.93 18.20
C ASP A 548 -15.57 3.83 18.39
N LYS A 549 -15.41 5.09 18.79
CA LYS A 549 -16.51 6.07 18.89
C LYS A 549 -16.84 6.73 17.55
N PHE A 550 -15.94 6.65 16.55
CA PHE A 550 -16.14 7.33 15.28
C PHE A 550 -17.10 6.58 14.37
N ILE A 551 -18.12 7.30 13.90
CA ILE A 551 -19.14 6.82 12.97
C ILE A 551 -18.92 7.48 11.62
N VAL A 552 -18.78 6.67 10.57
CA VAL A 552 -18.63 7.13 9.20
C VAL A 552 -20.01 7.27 8.58
N THR A 553 -20.27 8.44 8.02
CA THR A 553 -21.50 8.75 7.29
C THR A 553 -21.21 9.04 5.83
N SER A 554 -22.19 8.83 4.98
CA SER A 554 -22.15 9.24 3.58
C SER A 554 -22.04 10.76 3.48
N ASP A 555 -21.10 11.23 2.69
CA ASP A 555 -20.94 12.65 2.38
C ASP A 555 -22.07 13.19 1.49
N VAL A 556 -22.78 12.28 0.79
CA VAL A 556 -23.88 12.64 -0.14
C VAL A 556 -25.24 12.58 0.53
N THR A 557 -25.51 11.51 1.31
CA THR A 557 -26.85 11.24 1.85
C THR A 557 -26.97 11.46 3.35
N GLY A 558 -25.85 11.60 4.07
CA GLY A 558 -25.81 11.62 5.54
C GLY A 558 -26.09 10.26 6.20
N ALA A 559 -26.35 9.22 5.43
CA ALA A 559 -26.64 7.90 5.97
C ALA A 559 -25.42 7.30 6.68
N VAL A 560 -25.65 6.58 7.78
CA VAL A 560 -24.58 5.87 8.49
C VAL A 560 -24.07 4.70 7.62
N LEU A 561 -22.78 4.71 7.32
CA LEU A 561 -22.11 3.66 6.56
C LEU A 561 -21.47 2.59 7.46
N GLY A 562 -21.06 2.96 8.67
CA GLY A 562 -20.48 2.04 9.65
C GLY A 562 -19.67 2.72 10.74
N LYS A 563 -19.02 1.91 11.56
CA LYS A 563 -18.10 2.33 12.63
C LYS A 563 -16.66 1.97 12.28
N ILE A 564 -15.72 2.82 12.67
CA ILE A 564 -14.29 2.51 12.60
C ILE A 564 -13.97 1.42 13.64
N SER A 565 -13.05 0.53 13.33
CA SER A 565 -12.50 -0.43 14.28
C SER A 565 -11.19 0.12 14.85
N GLY A 566 -11.22 0.62 16.07
CA GLY A 566 -10.04 1.17 16.74
C GLY A 566 -8.92 0.13 16.87
N LYS A 567 -9.26 -1.15 17.07
CA LYS A 567 -8.24 -2.22 17.09
C LYS A 567 -7.53 -2.37 15.74
N ARG A 568 -8.26 -2.26 14.61
CA ARG A 568 -7.66 -2.41 13.28
C ARG A 568 -6.82 -1.20 12.90
N SER A 569 -7.26 -0.01 13.23
CA SER A 569 -6.57 1.24 12.92
C SER A 569 -5.60 1.70 14.02
N LEU A 570 -5.25 0.84 14.97
CA LEU A 570 -4.40 1.21 16.10
C LEU A 570 -3.00 1.66 15.67
N GLY A 571 -2.35 0.96 14.75
CA GLY A 571 -1.03 1.34 14.22
C GLY A 571 -1.06 2.73 13.61
N GLU A 572 -2.05 2.97 12.73
CA GLU A 572 -2.25 4.25 12.05
C GLU A 572 -2.52 5.41 13.03
N SER A 573 -3.38 5.17 14.02
CA SER A 573 -3.73 6.21 15.00
C SER A 573 -2.56 6.59 15.92
N ILE A 574 -1.72 5.61 16.28
CA ILE A 574 -0.46 5.85 17.02
C ILE A 574 0.53 6.61 16.14
N ALA A 575 0.68 6.20 14.87
CA ALA A 575 1.60 6.82 13.93
C ALA A 575 1.20 8.26 13.60
N ASP A 576 -0.08 8.53 13.39
CA ASP A 576 -0.61 9.89 13.17
C ASP A 576 -0.34 10.81 14.37
N SER A 577 -0.63 10.34 15.60
CA SER A 577 -0.44 11.14 16.81
C SER A 577 1.04 11.42 17.09
N GLY A 578 1.89 10.38 17.00
CA GLY A 578 3.33 10.50 17.20
C GLY A 578 4.01 11.32 16.10
N GLY A 579 3.59 11.14 14.84
CA GLY A 579 4.09 11.88 13.69
C GLY A 579 3.81 13.37 13.79
N LEU A 580 2.57 13.75 14.10
CA LEU A 580 2.17 15.15 14.25
C LEU A 580 2.98 15.85 15.35
N LYS A 581 3.11 15.21 16.51
CA LYS A 581 3.85 15.77 17.65
C LYS A 581 5.34 15.90 17.37
N THR A 582 5.92 14.86 16.78
CA THR A 582 7.33 14.84 16.37
C THR A 582 7.61 15.93 15.36
N SER A 583 6.71 16.12 14.38
CA SER A 583 6.89 17.12 13.34
C SER A 583 6.74 18.55 13.88
N PHE A 584 5.77 18.81 14.73
CA PHE A 584 5.62 20.13 15.35
C PHE A 584 6.84 20.53 16.21
N ARG A 585 7.38 19.60 17.00
CA ARG A 585 8.60 19.82 17.76
C ARG A 585 9.80 20.06 16.83
N ALA A 586 9.95 19.25 15.77
CA ALA A 586 11.03 19.40 14.81
C ALA A 586 10.98 20.75 14.10
N TYR A 587 9.76 21.24 13.77
CA TYR A 587 9.55 22.58 13.22
C TYR A 587 10.11 23.67 14.15
N HIS A 588 9.76 23.65 15.42
CA HIS A 588 10.25 24.64 16.38
C HIS A 588 11.76 24.54 16.64
N GLU A 589 12.34 23.34 16.62
CA GLU A 589 13.80 23.16 16.69
C GLU A 589 14.51 23.68 15.42
N TYR A 590 13.87 23.53 14.26
CA TYR A 590 14.39 24.07 13.01
C TYR A 590 14.39 25.60 13.00
N LEU A 591 13.36 26.24 13.53
CA LEU A 591 13.23 27.71 13.62
C LEU A 591 14.33 28.35 14.49
N LYS A 592 14.88 27.62 15.45
CA LYS A 592 16.03 28.14 16.26
C LYS A 592 17.29 28.33 15.42
N LYS A 593 17.39 27.62 14.28
CA LYS A 593 18.55 27.66 13.37
C LYS A 593 18.29 28.54 12.15
N LEU A 594 17.09 28.47 11.61
CA LEU A 594 16.65 29.19 10.41
C LEU A 594 15.26 29.80 10.70
N PRO A 595 15.22 31.05 11.20
CA PRO A 595 13.98 31.73 11.53
C PRO A 595 13.05 31.86 10.30
N SER A 596 11.76 31.63 10.50
CA SER A 596 10.73 31.85 9.48
C SER A 596 10.46 33.35 9.30
N GLN A 597 9.92 33.72 8.16
CA GLN A 597 9.35 35.05 7.91
C GLN A 597 8.05 35.27 8.71
N TYR A 598 7.34 34.22 9.09
CA TYR A 598 6.07 34.31 9.83
C TYR A 598 6.31 34.56 11.32
N THR A 599 5.34 35.23 11.96
CA THR A 599 5.25 35.25 13.43
C THR A 599 4.99 33.85 13.95
N ASP A 600 5.34 33.57 15.21
CA ASP A 600 5.09 32.24 15.83
C ASP A 600 3.61 31.84 15.71
N ASP A 601 2.66 32.75 15.97
CA ASP A 601 1.22 32.46 15.82
C ASP A 601 0.81 32.14 14.40
N ALA A 602 1.28 32.89 13.40
CA ALA A 602 0.96 32.64 11.99
C ALA A 602 1.63 31.37 11.48
N GLY A 603 2.88 31.11 11.87
CA GLY A 603 3.63 29.90 11.52
C GLY A 603 3.00 28.64 12.11
N ASP A 604 2.63 28.67 13.40
CA ASP A 604 1.95 27.54 14.06
C ASP A 604 0.60 27.24 13.39
N LYS A 605 -0.20 28.27 13.07
CA LYS A 605 -1.46 28.08 12.33
C LYS A 605 -1.23 27.54 10.93
N LEU A 606 -0.21 28.03 10.23
CA LEU A 606 0.16 27.54 8.89
C LEU A 606 0.59 26.08 8.95
N PHE A 607 1.31 25.65 9.97
CA PHE A 607 1.68 24.24 10.19
C PHE A 607 0.43 23.35 10.28
N TYR A 608 -0.52 23.67 11.17
CA TYR A 608 -1.71 22.83 11.35
C TYR A 608 -2.66 22.87 10.15
N LEU A 609 -2.75 24.00 9.45
CA LEU A 609 -3.52 24.09 8.21
C LEU A 609 -2.90 23.23 7.11
N SER A 610 -1.56 23.26 6.95
CA SER A 610 -0.85 22.42 5.98
C SER A 610 -1.02 20.94 6.29
N TYR A 611 -0.98 20.57 7.58
CA TYR A 611 -1.27 19.21 8.04
C TYR A 611 -2.68 18.74 7.63
N ALA A 612 -3.71 19.51 7.95
CA ALA A 612 -5.06 19.12 7.60
C ALA A 612 -5.29 19.12 6.08
N GLN A 613 -4.77 20.13 5.37
CA GLN A 613 -4.96 20.27 3.93
C GLN A 613 -4.25 19.19 3.12
N ALA A 614 -3.14 18.64 3.60
CA ALA A 614 -2.51 17.46 3.02
C ALA A 614 -3.44 16.22 3.00
N SER A 615 -4.49 16.23 3.83
CA SER A 615 -5.44 15.13 4.00
C SER A 615 -6.89 15.49 3.65
N CYS A 616 -7.16 16.70 3.09
CA CYS A 616 -8.51 17.04 2.61
C CYS A 616 -8.92 16.06 1.51
N SER A 617 -10.00 15.30 1.70
CA SER A 617 -10.45 14.28 0.76
C SER A 617 -11.97 14.24 0.62
N LYS A 618 -12.44 13.82 -0.56
CA LYS A 618 -13.84 13.56 -0.87
C LYS A 618 -13.93 12.16 -1.48
N SER A 619 -14.84 11.33 -0.98
CA SER A 619 -14.89 9.91 -1.29
C SER A 619 -16.29 9.45 -1.64
N THR A 620 -16.40 8.42 -2.50
CA THR A 620 -17.66 7.71 -2.72
C THR A 620 -18.04 6.86 -1.49
N ASP A 621 -19.31 6.55 -1.32
CA ASP A 621 -19.78 5.66 -0.25
C ASP A 621 -19.14 4.26 -0.34
N ALA A 622 -18.88 3.78 -1.53
CA ALA A 622 -18.20 2.50 -1.75
C ALA A 622 -16.78 2.54 -1.19
N TYR A 623 -16.03 3.61 -1.48
CA TYR A 623 -14.68 3.78 -0.96
C TYR A 623 -14.65 3.98 0.56
N LEU A 624 -15.59 4.74 1.13
CA LEU A 624 -15.74 4.88 2.59
C LEU A 624 -16.00 3.51 3.25
N LYS A 625 -16.84 2.66 2.65
CA LYS A 625 -17.07 1.28 3.13
C LYS A 625 -15.82 0.39 3.00
N PHE A 626 -15.03 0.57 1.96
CA PHE A 626 -13.72 -0.09 1.81
C PHE A 626 -12.77 0.33 2.94
N LEU A 627 -12.66 1.63 3.23
CA LEU A 627 -11.82 2.16 4.33
C LEU A 627 -12.26 1.64 5.70
N LEU A 628 -13.56 1.40 5.93
CA LEU A 628 -14.05 0.75 7.15
C LEU A 628 -13.51 -0.69 7.34
N ALA A 629 -13.08 -1.34 6.28
CA ALA A 629 -12.46 -2.67 6.32
C ALA A 629 -10.92 -2.62 6.29
N SER A 630 -10.33 -1.44 6.05
CA SER A 630 -8.89 -1.17 6.00
C SER A 630 -8.31 -0.84 7.38
N GLU A 631 -7.01 -0.79 7.49
CA GLU A 631 -6.26 -0.24 8.62
C GLU A 631 -6.26 1.29 8.63
N HIS A 632 -6.37 1.92 7.44
CA HIS A 632 -6.42 3.36 7.27
C HIS A 632 -7.87 3.86 7.37
N PRO A 633 -8.24 4.55 8.46
CA PRO A 633 -9.55 5.19 8.56
C PRO A 633 -9.69 6.35 7.57
N PRO A 634 -10.92 6.80 7.24
CA PRO A 634 -11.10 7.99 6.42
C PRO A 634 -10.37 9.21 7.01
N ASN A 635 -9.75 10.03 6.17
CA ASN A 635 -8.84 11.12 6.55
C ASN A 635 -9.42 12.08 7.60
N ARG A 636 -10.72 12.42 7.51
CA ARG A 636 -11.40 13.25 8.50
C ARG A 636 -11.20 12.73 9.94
N PHE A 637 -11.23 11.42 10.13
CA PHE A 637 -11.10 10.79 11.46
C PHE A 637 -9.63 10.63 11.88
N ARG A 638 -8.70 10.47 10.93
CA ARG A 638 -7.26 10.53 11.20
C ARG A 638 -6.88 11.90 11.75
N ILE A 639 -7.30 12.98 11.08
CA ILE A 639 -7.09 14.36 11.52
C ILE A 639 -7.73 14.60 12.89
N LYS A 640 -9.00 14.19 13.06
CA LYS A 640 -9.72 14.39 14.33
C LYS A 640 -9.03 13.66 15.48
N GLY A 641 -8.68 12.39 15.31
CA GLY A 641 -8.04 11.58 16.34
C GLY A 641 -6.69 12.15 16.78
N ALA A 642 -5.83 12.52 15.84
CA ALA A 642 -4.52 13.07 16.16
C ALA A 642 -4.61 14.45 16.84
N LEU A 643 -5.47 15.35 16.36
CA LEU A 643 -5.62 16.70 16.92
C LEU A 643 -6.27 16.71 18.29
N GLN A 644 -7.24 15.83 18.56
CA GLN A 644 -7.84 15.69 19.89
C GLN A 644 -6.80 15.36 20.97
N ASN A 645 -5.73 14.66 20.59
CA ASN A 645 -4.63 14.27 21.47
C ASN A 645 -3.49 15.29 21.54
N ASN A 646 -3.57 16.39 20.74
CA ASN A 646 -2.50 17.38 20.61
C ASN A 646 -2.81 18.66 21.41
N ALA A 647 -2.11 18.85 22.53
CA ALA A 647 -2.30 20.01 23.40
C ALA A 647 -1.83 21.33 22.73
N GLU A 648 -0.79 21.27 21.88
CA GLU A 648 -0.26 22.43 21.16
C GLU A 648 -1.28 22.96 20.14
N PHE A 649 -2.00 22.06 19.45
CA PHE A 649 -3.11 22.46 18.59
C PHE A 649 -4.15 23.26 19.36
N ALA A 650 -4.58 22.75 20.53
CA ALA A 650 -5.57 23.41 21.37
C ALA A 650 -5.08 24.80 21.83
N ARG A 651 -3.78 24.95 22.12
CA ARG A 651 -3.15 26.24 22.45
C ARG A 651 -3.19 27.20 21.25
N VAL A 652 -2.76 26.75 20.08
CA VAL A 652 -2.63 27.57 18.86
C VAL A 652 -3.99 28.12 18.40
N PHE A 653 -5.02 27.31 18.45
CA PHE A 653 -6.38 27.71 18.07
C PHE A 653 -7.23 28.19 19.25
N GLN A 654 -6.64 28.30 20.45
CA GLN A 654 -7.28 28.76 21.68
C GLN A 654 -8.58 27.99 22.00
N CYS A 655 -8.53 26.66 21.81
CA CYS A 655 -9.69 25.81 21.99
C CYS A 655 -10.05 25.63 23.46
N PRO A 656 -11.30 25.95 23.84
CA PRO A 656 -11.78 25.77 25.21
C PRO A 656 -11.65 24.29 25.65
N THR A 657 -11.36 24.07 26.92
CA THR A 657 -11.37 22.70 27.49
C THR A 657 -12.77 22.10 27.30
N ASN A 658 -12.81 20.82 26.93
CA ASN A 658 -14.00 20.05 26.58
C ASN A 658 -14.67 20.45 25.25
N SER A 659 -14.06 21.32 24.41
CA SER A 659 -14.48 21.41 23.01
C SER A 659 -14.13 20.12 22.25
N SER A 660 -14.74 19.92 21.08
CA SER A 660 -14.59 18.69 20.28
C SER A 660 -13.13 18.33 20.00
N PHE A 661 -12.25 19.32 19.80
CA PHE A 661 -10.83 19.15 19.53
C PHE A 661 -9.91 19.43 20.74
N ASN A 662 -10.46 19.67 21.93
CA ASN A 662 -9.70 19.77 23.18
C ASN A 662 -10.41 19.03 24.33
N PRO A 663 -10.59 17.69 24.22
CA PRO A 663 -11.14 16.89 25.30
C PRO A 663 -10.24 16.95 26.54
N SER A 664 -10.82 16.77 27.74
CA SER A 664 -10.07 16.71 29.01
C SER A 664 -9.12 15.52 29.08
N GLU A 665 -9.51 14.39 28.49
CA GLU A 665 -8.69 13.19 28.41
C GLU A 665 -8.07 13.08 27.02
N LYS A 666 -6.76 12.87 26.95
CA LYS A 666 -5.99 12.73 25.71
C LYS A 666 -5.26 11.40 25.68
N CYS A 667 -5.26 10.75 24.53
CA CYS A 667 -4.50 9.53 24.32
C CYS A 667 -3.04 9.88 24.00
N LEU A 668 -2.12 9.57 24.90
CA LEU A 668 -0.72 10.00 24.82
C LEU A 668 0.18 8.77 24.85
N LEU A 669 1.08 8.66 23.87
CA LEU A 669 2.05 7.57 23.79
C LEU A 669 3.48 8.08 23.50
N TRP A 670 3.70 8.77 22.39
CA TRP A 670 4.98 9.35 22.01
C TRP A 670 4.92 10.89 22.11
N GLU A 671 5.21 11.43 23.30
CA GLU A 671 5.12 12.89 23.58
C GLU A 671 6.39 13.66 23.32
#